data_e8ee6a015da2b92117b937995373151d
#
_entry.id   e8ee6a015da2b92117b937995373151d
#
_cell.length_a   1.000
_cell.length_b   1.000
_cell.length_c   1.000
_cell.angle_alpha   90.00
_cell.angle_beta   90.00
_cell.angle_gamma   90.00
#
_symmetry.space_group_name_H-M   'P 1'
#
loop_
_entity.id
_entity.type
_entity.pdbx_description
1 polymer ?
#
loop_
_entity_poly.entity_id
_entity_poly.type
_entity_poly.pdbx_seq_one_letter_code
_entity_poly.pdbx_strand_id
1 'polypeptide(L)'
;MVQFSAIFLPAKKVMVMTREQRIKFLQATLKQRILLLDGATGTMIQRHKLDEAAYRGERFADWPSDLKGNNDLLAITQPEIIHGIHEQYLDAGADIIETNTFNATRVAMADYDMQDLSYEINVAATSLARKAADSFSTDNRPRYVAGVLGPTNRTCSISPDVNDPGFRNITFAELADAYAESTRALIEGGADIILIETIFDTLNAKAAIFAVKRVFAEDDVELPIMISGTITDQSGRTLTGQLTEAFYNSLRHADPISIGLNCALGPDDLRQYVHEMSRISEVYVSAHPNAGLPNEMGGYDLGAEEMAQAIGEWADSGFLNIVGGCCGTTPDHIRAFADIVADKKPRDIPDIPLQCRLSGLEPFNIGEESLFVNVGERTNVTGSAMFKRLIKEESYEEALSVAAQQVENGAQIIDINMDEGMLESEEVMVRFLNLIAAEPDISRVPVMIDSSKWDIIEAGLQCVQGKSVVNSISLKEGEDSFIKYARLVRQYGAAVIVMAFDEDGQADTYERKVEICSRSYRILTETVGFPPEDIIFDPNIFAVATGIEEHNNYAVDFIEATRTIKQTLPHAMVSGGVSNVSFSFRGNNPVREAIHSVFLYHAIKAGMDMGIVNAGQLAVYDDLPEELRDAVEDVIQNKNAEATDRLLEIAPRYVGDGKAAESQQDLSWREQPVNERLAHALVKGITDFIDEDTEEARQQAADNGGRPLHVIEGPLMDGMNIVGDLFGAGKMFLPQVVKSAR
;
A
#
# COMPACT_ATOMS: atom_id res chain seq x y z
N MET A 1 29.22 -69.93 -30.58
CA MET A 1 29.70 -68.67 -30.00
C MET A 1 29.18 -67.56 -30.83
N VAL A 2 28.10 -66.85 -30.34
CA VAL A 2 27.54 -65.65 -30.94
C VAL A 2 27.94 -64.52 -30.03
N GLN A 3 28.84 -63.63 -30.51
CA GLN A 3 29.25 -62.41 -29.83
C GLN A 3 28.13 -61.36 -29.90
N PHE A 4 27.53 -61.03 -28.78
CA PHE A 4 26.70 -59.84 -28.64
C PHE A 4 27.60 -58.63 -28.49
N SER A 5 27.72 -57.79 -29.55
CA SER A 5 28.26 -56.43 -29.43
C SER A 5 27.23 -55.54 -28.81
N ALA A 6 27.46 -55.12 -27.59
CA ALA A 6 26.68 -54.04 -26.97
C ALA A 6 26.96 -52.71 -27.70
N ILE A 7 25.98 -52.19 -28.39
CA ILE A 7 26.03 -50.85 -28.97
C ILE A 7 25.86 -49.86 -27.82
N PHE A 8 26.97 -49.27 -27.36
CA PHE A 8 26.97 -48.08 -26.49
C PHE A 8 26.45 -46.90 -27.35
N LEU A 9 25.18 -46.55 -27.19
CA LEU A 9 24.69 -45.26 -27.64
C LEU A 9 25.36 -44.18 -26.77
N PRO A 10 25.99 -43.16 -27.38
CA PRO A 10 26.55 -42.05 -26.61
C PRO A 10 25.43 -41.40 -25.81
N ALA A 11 25.62 -41.21 -24.52
CA ALA A 11 24.75 -40.40 -23.66
C ALA A 11 24.58 -39.04 -24.36
N LYS A 12 23.33 -38.67 -24.72
CA LYS A 12 23.02 -37.34 -25.20
C LYS A 12 23.54 -36.36 -24.15
N LYS A 13 24.51 -35.52 -24.54
CA LYS A 13 24.97 -34.41 -23.73
C LYS A 13 23.76 -33.50 -23.57
N VAL A 14 23.10 -33.54 -22.42
CA VAL A 14 22.04 -32.57 -22.08
C VAL A 14 22.73 -31.20 -22.12
N MET A 15 22.26 -30.34 -22.99
CA MET A 15 22.80 -28.98 -23.09
C MET A 15 22.29 -28.22 -21.86
N VAL A 16 23.18 -27.98 -20.88
CA VAL A 16 22.81 -27.24 -19.68
C VAL A 16 22.44 -25.81 -20.11
N MET A 17 21.15 -25.46 -20.00
CA MET A 17 20.68 -24.10 -20.28
C MET A 17 21.34 -23.09 -19.32
N THR A 18 21.70 -21.93 -19.84
CA THR A 18 22.13 -20.80 -19.00
C THR A 18 20.97 -20.28 -18.16
N ARG A 19 21.23 -19.57 -17.07
CA ARG A 19 20.18 -18.92 -16.26
C ARG A 19 19.27 -18.04 -17.13
N GLU A 20 19.83 -17.22 -18.00
CA GLU A 20 19.07 -16.35 -18.89
C GLU A 20 18.14 -17.13 -19.83
N GLN A 21 18.60 -18.26 -20.37
CA GLN A 21 17.77 -19.13 -21.19
C GLN A 21 16.63 -19.75 -20.40
N ARG A 22 16.89 -20.18 -19.15
CA ARG A 22 15.86 -20.72 -18.26
C ARG A 22 14.79 -19.66 -17.93
N ILE A 23 15.19 -18.42 -17.62
CA ILE A 23 14.26 -17.31 -17.33
C ILE A 23 13.37 -17.01 -18.54
N LYS A 24 13.95 -16.93 -19.74
CA LYS A 24 13.16 -16.74 -20.98
C LYS A 24 12.16 -17.88 -21.22
N PHE A 25 12.58 -19.11 -20.92
CA PHE A 25 11.71 -20.27 -21.06
C PHE A 25 10.59 -20.27 -20.00
N LEU A 26 10.88 -19.87 -18.76
CA LEU A 26 9.89 -19.68 -17.69
C LEU A 26 8.78 -18.71 -18.13
N GLN A 27 9.16 -17.53 -18.61
CA GLN A 27 8.22 -16.50 -19.08
C GLN A 27 7.35 -16.97 -20.25
N ALA A 28 7.92 -17.76 -21.16
CA ALA A 28 7.17 -18.34 -22.27
C ALA A 28 6.18 -19.41 -21.80
N THR A 29 6.59 -20.24 -20.83
CA THR A 29 5.76 -21.34 -20.31
C THR A 29 4.59 -20.86 -19.48
N LEU A 30 4.75 -19.79 -18.68
CA LEU A 30 3.67 -19.17 -17.90
C LEU A 30 2.47 -18.73 -18.76
N LYS A 31 2.70 -18.44 -20.03
CA LYS A 31 1.63 -18.10 -21.00
C LYS A 31 0.88 -19.32 -21.55
N GLN A 32 1.42 -20.52 -21.36
CA GLN A 32 0.93 -21.73 -22.02
C GLN A 32 0.24 -22.71 -21.08
N ARG A 33 0.74 -22.81 -19.85
CA ARG A 33 0.23 -23.73 -18.85
C ARG A 33 0.46 -23.23 -17.43
N ILE A 34 -0.30 -23.81 -16.50
CA ILE A 34 -0.07 -23.62 -15.05
C ILE A 34 1.25 -24.30 -14.69
N LEU A 35 2.11 -23.59 -13.94
CA LEU A 35 3.35 -24.14 -13.40
C LEU A 35 3.14 -24.69 -11.99
N LEU A 36 3.94 -25.69 -11.66
CA LEU A 36 3.93 -26.33 -10.35
C LEU A 36 5.11 -25.87 -9.53
N LEU A 37 4.81 -25.29 -8.39
CA LEU A 37 5.75 -25.08 -7.28
C LEU A 37 5.80 -26.37 -6.46
N ASP A 38 6.84 -26.58 -5.68
CA ASP A 38 6.94 -27.71 -4.78
C ASP A 38 6.04 -27.57 -3.54
N GLY A 39 6.28 -28.33 -2.52
CA GLY A 39 5.51 -28.36 -1.28
C GLY A 39 6.40 -28.19 -0.05
N ALA A 40 5.84 -28.45 1.12
CA ALA A 40 6.43 -28.14 2.41
C ALA A 40 7.73 -28.92 2.68
N THR A 41 8.88 -28.28 2.52
CA THR A 41 10.20 -28.84 2.92
C THR A 41 10.21 -29.19 4.41
N GLY A 42 9.68 -28.31 5.29
CA GLY A 42 9.59 -28.55 6.72
C GLY A 42 8.81 -29.82 7.09
N THR A 43 7.68 -30.08 6.42
CA THR A 43 6.89 -31.31 6.59
C THR A 43 7.68 -32.56 6.21
N MET A 44 8.46 -32.47 5.15
CA MET A 44 9.31 -33.58 4.71
C MET A 44 10.49 -33.82 5.68
N ILE A 45 11.11 -32.75 6.20
CA ILE A 45 12.18 -32.88 7.24
C ILE A 45 11.64 -33.56 8.49
N GLN A 46 10.44 -33.23 8.97
CA GLN A 46 9.82 -33.82 10.16
C GLN A 46 9.66 -35.33 10.05
N ARG A 47 9.48 -35.89 8.84
CA ARG A 47 9.38 -37.34 8.61
C ARG A 47 10.69 -38.08 8.94
N HIS A 48 11.84 -37.42 8.88
CA HIS A 48 13.15 -38.00 9.23
C HIS A 48 13.36 -38.09 10.74
N LYS A 49 12.54 -37.40 11.57
CA LYS A 49 12.61 -37.45 13.05
C LYS A 49 14.00 -37.17 13.60
N LEU A 50 14.67 -36.18 13.03
CA LEU A 50 16.04 -35.82 13.40
C LEU A 50 16.11 -35.37 14.87
N ASP A 51 17.16 -35.85 15.58
CA ASP A 51 17.47 -35.41 16.93
C ASP A 51 18.50 -34.26 16.93
N GLU A 52 18.81 -33.73 18.10
CA GLU A 52 19.79 -32.66 18.26
C GLU A 52 21.14 -32.98 17.64
N ALA A 53 21.62 -34.21 17.80
CA ALA A 53 22.92 -34.64 17.26
C ALA A 53 22.91 -34.61 15.71
N ALA A 54 21.78 -34.97 15.09
CA ALA A 54 21.63 -34.92 13.64
C ALA A 54 21.61 -33.46 13.13
N TYR A 55 20.94 -32.53 13.84
CA TYR A 55 20.99 -31.10 13.50
C TYR A 55 22.38 -30.52 13.62
N ARG A 56 23.17 -30.88 14.64
CA ARG A 56 24.56 -30.44 14.84
C ARG A 56 25.50 -30.97 13.76
N GLY A 57 25.32 -32.20 13.35
CA GLY A 57 26.30 -32.92 12.53
C GLY A 57 27.68 -32.96 13.21
N GLU A 58 28.72 -33.26 12.44
CA GLU A 58 30.10 -33.29 12.97
C GLU A 58 30.65 -31.87 13.24
N ARG A 59 30.30 -30.92 12.37
CA ARG A 59 30.86 -29.56 12.38
C ARG A 59 30.46 -28.73 13.60
N PHE A 60 29.27 -28.93 14.11
CA PHE A 60 28.70 -28.13 15.21
C PHE A 60 28.44 -28.96 16.47
N ALA A 61 29.14 -30.10 16.64
CA ALA A 61 28.93 -31.00 17.76
C ALA A 61 29.03 -30.29 19.13
N ASP A 62 29.95 -29.34 19.28
CA ASP A 62 30.22 -28.60 20.51
C ASP A 62 29.59 -27.19 20.48
N TRP A 63 28.60 -26.91 19.58
CA TRP A 63 27.97 -25.58 19.50
C TRP A 63 27.23 -25.26 20.82
N PRO A 64 27.32 -24.00 21.33
CA PRO A 64 26.80 -23.67 22.65
C PRO A 64 25.27 -23.68 22.77
N SER A 65 24.56 -23.35 21.68
CA SER A 65 23.11 -23.29 21.64
C SER A 65 22.48 -24.56 21.09
N ASP A 66 21.24 -24.87 21.47
CA ASP A 66 20.48 -25.97 20.86
C ASP A 66 20.15 -25.66 19.41
N LEU A 67 20.36 -26.60 18.50
CA LEU A 67 20.19 -26.45 17.06
C LEU A 67 19.00 -27.20 16.49
N LYS A 68 18.35 -28.05 17.27
CA LYS A 68 17.14 -28.75 16.83
C LYS A 68 16.04 -27.74 16.50
N GLY A 69 15.52 -27.83 15.28
CA GLY A 69 14.52 -26.86 14.75
C GLY A 69 15.12 -25.85 13.75
N ASN A 70 16.45 -25.71 13.70
CA ASN A 70 17.12 -24.92 12.67
C ASN A 70 17.17 -25.71 11.35
N ASN A 71 16.05 -25.77 10.63
CA ASN A 71 15.92 -26.56 9.42
C ASN A 71 16.84 -26.08 8.30
N ASP A 72 17.14 -24.79 8.24
CA ASP A 72 17.97 -24.20 7.20
C ASP A 72 19.44 -24.68 7.31
N LEU A 73 19.90 -24.91 8.54
CA LEU A 73 21.22 -25.45 8.82
C LEU A 73 21.43 -26.86 8.21
N LEU A 74 20.36 -27.62 8.01
CA LEU A 74 20.42 -28.97 7.45
C LEU A 74 20.99 -29.00 6.02
N ALA A 75 20.97 -27.88 5.30
CA ALA A 75 21.68 -27.75 4.03
C ALA A 75 23.19 -27.98 4.16
N ILE A 76 23.76 -27.73 5.33
CA ILE A 76 25.18 -27.96 5.65
C ILE A 76 25.38 -29.29 6.39
N THR A 77 24.52 -29.59 7.38
CA THR A 77 24.75 -30.75 8.28
C THR A 77 24.13 -32.05 7.76
N GLN A 78 23.06 -31.97 6.95
CA GLN A 78 22.35 -33.12 6.37
C GLN A 78 22.04 -32.91 4.87
N PRO A 79 23.03 -32.56 4.02
CA PRO A 79 22.79 -32.17 2.64
C PRO A 79 22.08 -33.24 1.81
N GLU A 80 22.30 -34.52 2.09
CA GLU A 80 21.67 -35.63 1.38
C GLU A 80 20.16 -35.71 1.65
N ILE A 81 19.73 -35.35 2.86
CA ILE A 81 18.29 -35.28 3.19
C ILE A 81 17.63 -34.16 2.40
N ILE A 82 18.19 -32.94 2.41
CA ILE A 82 17.66 -31.79 1.71
C ILE A 82 17.64 -32.03 0.19
N HIS A 83 18.74 -32.54 -0.37
CA HIS A 83 18.80 -32.91 -1.79
C HIS A 83 17.72 -33.93 -2.16
N GLY A 84 17.57 -35.00 -1.35
CA GLY A 84 16.55 -36.03 -1.58
C GLY A 84 15.11 -35.51 -1.48
N ILE A 85 14.84 -34.51 -0.66
CA ILE A 85 13.51 -33.86 -0.62
C ILE A 85 13.26 -33.12 -1.94
N HIS A 86 14.21 -32.34 -2.45
CA HIS A 86 14.09 -31.68 -3.74
C HIS A 86 13.83 -32.67 -4.88
N GLU A 87 14.57 -33.81 -4.92
CA GLU A 87 14.37 -34.85 -5.93
C GLU A 87 12.95 -35.43 -5.86
N GLN A 88 12.41 -35.69 -4.66
CA GLN A 88 11.05 -36.20 -4.50
C GLN A 88 9.98 -35.25 -5.05
N TYR A 89 10.10 -33.94 -4.84
CA TYR A 89 9.18 -32.94 -5.41
C TYR A 89 9.34 -32.82 -6.92
N LEU A 90 10.56 -32.85 -7.45
CA LEU A 90 10.82 -32.84 -8.90
C LEU A 90 10.26 -34.09 -9.59
N ASP A 91 10.38 -35.27 -8.98
CA ASP A 91 9.77 -36.52 -9.46
C ASP A 91 8.23 -36.43 -9.43
N ALA A 92 7.67 -35.80 -8.41
CA ALA A 92 6.23 -35.54 -8.33
C ALA A 92 5.70 -34.56 -9.38
N GLY A 93 6.58 -33.84 -10.09
CA GLY A 93 6.22 -32.97 -11.19
C GLY A 93 6.44 -31.47 -10.97
N ALA A 94 7.02 -31.05 -9.86
CA ALA A 94 7.34 -29.64 -9.62
C ALA A 94 8.21 -29.06 -10.74
N ASP A 95 7.84 -27.91 -11.26
CA ASP A 95 8.60 -27.13 -12.23
C ASP A 95 9.59 -26.19 -11.53
N ILE A 96 9.17 -25.64 -10.39
CA ILE A 96 9.92 -24.72 -9.54
C ILE A 96 10.09 -25.39 -8.19
N ILE A 97 11.32 -25.39 -7.64
CA ILE A 97 11.58 -25.82 -6.26
C ILE A 97 12.14 -24.66 -5.44
N GLU A 98 11.71 -24.59 -4.20
CA GLU A 98 12.12 -23.59 -3.23
C GLU A 98 13.42 -24.02 -2.54
N THR A 99 14.30 -23.05 -2.27
CA THR A 99 15.51 -23.34 -1.48
C THR A 99 15.16 -23.53 -0.01
N ASN A 100 15.92 -24.37 0.71
CA ASN A 100 15.77 -24.53 2.16
C ASN A 100 16.44 -23.36 2.91
N THR A 101 15.89 -22.15 2.74
CA THR A 101 16.47 -20.89 3.25
C THR A 101 15.41 -19.98 3.90
N PHE A 102 14.29 -20.53 4.32
CA PHE A 102 13.13 -19.79 4.85
C PHE A 102 13.50 -18.88 6.04
N ASN A 103 14.35 -19.36 6.96
CA ASN A 103 14.84 -18.59 8.11
C ASN A 103 16.37 -18.34 8.04
N ALA A 104 16.97 -18.39 6.86
CA ALA A 104 18.42 -18.32 6.70
C ALA A 104 18.98 -16.89 6.68
N THR A 105 18.22 -15.88 7.15
CA THR A 105 18.74 -14.52 7.34
C THR A 105 19.60 -14.42 8.60
N ARG A 106 20.58 -13.50 8.62
CA ARG A 106 21.39 -13.27 9.84
C ARG A 106 20.53 -12.87 11.05
N VAL A 107 19.37 -12.25 10.82
CA VAL A 107 18.41 -11.86 11.88
C VAL A 107 17.80 -13.10 12.53
N ALA A 108 17.32 -14.06 11.74
CA ALA A 108 16.73 -15.29 12.27
C ALA A 108 17.79 -16.26 12.79
N MET A 109 18.97 -16.34 12.16
CA MET A 109 20.07 -17.18 12.61
C MET A 109 20.68 -16.72 13.95
N ALA A 110 20.48 -15.46 14.33
CA ALA A 110 20.92 -14.96 15.63
C ALA A 110 20.27 -15.67 16.83
N ASP A 111 19.08 -16.27 16.66
CA ASP A 111 18.44 -17.09 17.71
C ASP A 111 19.22 -18.36 18.06
N TYR A 112 20.11 -18.77 17.15
CA TYR A 112 20.99 -19.95 17.30
C TYR A 112 22.46 -19.55 17.48
N ASP A 113 22.79 -18.27 17.67
CA ASP A 113 24.14 -17.71 17.65
C ASP A 113 24.89 -17.96 16.31
N MET A 114 24.16 -18.14 15.20
CA MET A 114 24.66 -18.52 13.87
C MET A 114 24.53 -17.43 12.80
N GLN A 115 24.35 -16.16 13.19
CA GLN A 115 24.15 -15.04 12.25
C GLN A 115 25.27 -14.92 11.19
N ASP A 116 26.50 -15.30 11.52
CA ASP A 116 27.65 -15.21 10.60
C ASP A 116 27.70 -16.37 9.60
N LEU A 117 26.83 -17.37 9.74
CA LEU A 117 26.68 -18.47 8.79
C LEU A 117 25.57 -18.27 7.77
N SER A 118 24.81 -17.18 7.88
CA SER A 118 23.68 -16.86 6.98
C SER A 118 24.08 -16.99 5.50
N TYR A 119 25.15 -16.34 5.10
CA TYR A 119 25.64 -16.39 3.72
C TYR A 119 25.94 -17.82 3.25
N GLU A 120 26.74 -18.57 4.04
CA GLU A 120 27.13 -19.94 3.74
C GLU A 120 25.91 -20.87 3.62
N ILE A 121 24.94 -20.76 4.52
CA ILE A 121 23.71 -21.55 4.51
C ILE A 121 22.92 -21.31 3.21
N ASN A 122 22.73 -20.05 2.85
CA ASN A 122 22.02 -19.68 1.64
C ASN A 122 22.71 -20.20 0.36
N VAL A 123 24.03 -20.08 0.24
CA VAL A 123 24.80 -20.63 -0.90
C VAL A 123 24.66 -22.15 -0.95
N ALA A 124 24.84 -22.83 0.17
CA ALA A 124 24.79 -24.31 0.25
C ALA A 124 23.40 -24.83 -0.13
N ALA A 125 22.34 -24.28 0.47
CA ALA A 125 20.94 -24.66 0.20
C ALA A 125 20.58 -24.46 -1.28
N THR A 126 20.93 -23.32 -1.83
CA THR A 126 20.62 -22.99 -3.23
C THR A 126 21.39 -23.89 -4.20
N SER A 127 22.64 -24.19 -3.90
CA SER A 127 23.47 -25.10 -4.71
C SER A 127 22.91 -26.54 -4.71
N LEU A 128 22.36 -27.01 -3.58
CA LEU A 128 21.67 -28.30 -3.50
C LEU A 128 20.43 -28.35 -4.36
N ALA A 129 19.59 -27.31 -4.27
CA ALA A 129 18.38 -27.17 -5.08
C ALA A 129 18.74 -27.10 -6.59
N ARG A 130 19.76 -26.31 -6.96
CA ARG A 130 20.21 -26.20 -8.35
C ARG A 130 20.71 -27.54 -8.89
N LYS A 131 21.49 -28.28 -8.10
CA LYS A 131 21.99 -29.63 -8.48
C LYS A 131 20.82 -30.58 -8.72
N ALA A 132 19.84 -30.61 -7.85
CA ALA A 132 18.62 -31.41 -8.01
C ALA A 132 17.84 -31.00 -9.27
N ALA A 133 17.56 -29.71 -9.45
CA ALA A 133 16.84 -29.20 -10.59
C ALA A 133 17.54 -29.51 -11.92
N ASP A 134 18.85 -29.41 -11.99
CA ASP A 134 19.64 -29.75 -13.21
C ASP A 134 19.51 -31.22 -13.56
N SER A 135 19.46 -32.13 -12.57
CA SER A 135 19.34 -33.57 -12.82
C SER A 135 17.97 -33.98 -13.40
N PHE A 136 16.93 -33.21 -13.14
CA PHE A 136 15.57 -33.41 -13.68
C PHE A 136 15.23 -32.55 -14.90
N SER A 137 16.11 -31.61 -15.26
CA SER A 137 15.89 -30.72 -16.39
C SER A 137 16.05 -31.43 -17.74
N THR A 138 15.20 -31.08 -18.72
CA THR A 138 15.32 -31.50 -20.11
C THR A 138 15.25 -30.29 -21.01
N ASP A 139 15.61 -30.42 -22.29
CA ASP A 139 15.54 -29.34 -23.29
C ASP A 139 14.13 -28.73 -23.43
N ASN A 140 13.08 -29.53 -23.17
CA ASN A 140 11.68 -29.12 -23.27
C ASN A 140 11.01 -28.84 -21.93
N ARG A 141 11.66 -29.15 -20.83
CA ARG A 141 11.15 -28.93 -19.48
C ARG A 141 12.30 -28.63 -18.51
N PRO A 142 12.85 -27.43 -18.56
CA PRO A 142 13.81 -26.98 -17.54
C PRO A 142 13.13 -26.89 -16.19
N ARG A 143 13.90 -27.11 -15.12
CA ARG A 143 13.46 -26.93 -13.73
C ARG A 143 14.11 -25.69 -13.15
N TYR A 144 13.35 -24.96 -12.34
CA TYR A 144 13.76 -23.68 -11.80
C TYR A 144 14.00 -23.76 -10.31
N VAL A 145 14.87 -22.89 -9.83
CA VAL A 145 15.16 -22.73 -8.40
C VAL A 145 14.69 -21.35 -7.97
N ALA A 146 13.74 -21.32 -7.04
CA ALA A 146 13.33 -20.11 -6.34
C ALA A 146 14.15 -19.96 -5.06
N GLY A 147 14.99 -18.94 -5.02
CA GLY A 147 15.72 -18.56 -3.83
C GLY A 147 14.78 -17.86 -2.85
N VAL A 148 14.52 -18.51 -1.71
CA VAL A 148 13.51 -18.07 -0.73
C VAL A 148 14.08 -17.05 0.22
N LEU A 149 13.38 -15.94 0.35
CA LEU A 149 13.48 -14.95 1.43
C LEU A 149 12.19 -15.02 2.25
N GLY A 150 12.23 -15.73 3.37
CA GLY A 150 11.10 -15.83 4.29
C GLY A 150 10.99 -14.63 5.22
N PRO A 151 9.92 -14.55 6.03
CA PRO A 151 9.78 -13.55 7.07
C PRO A 151 10.83 -13.76 8.17
N THR A 152 11.17 -12.68 8.86
CA THR A 152 12.04 -12.79 10.03
C THR A 152 11.20 -12.92 11.31
N ASN A 153 11.85 -13.35 12.40
CA ASN A 153 11.28 -13.37 13.74
C ASN A 153 11.13 -11.99 14.39
N ARG A 154 11.49 -10.92 13.66
CA ARG A 154 11.32 -9.52 14.07
C ARG A 154 10.55 -8.78 13.00
N THR A 155 9.71 -7.83 13.44
CA THR A 155 8.85 -7.07 12.55
C THR A 155 9.10 -5.57 12.66
N CYS A 156 9.02 -4.86 11.54
CA CYS A 156 9.12 -3.41 11.49
C CYS A 156 7.80 -2.70 11.80
N SER A 157 6.64 -3.40 11.73
CA SER A 157 5.32 -2.81 11.92
C SER A 157 4.73 -3.01 13.31
N ILE A 158 5.17 -4.04 14.05
CA ILE A 158 4.60 -4.40 15.36
C ILE A 158 5.65 -4.19 16.45
N SER A 159 5.23 -3.55 17.56
CA SER A 159 6.04 -3.46 18.76
C SER A 159 6.07 -4.80 19.50
N PRO A 160 7.25 -5.30 19.90
CA PRO A 160 7.34 -6.42 20.83
C PRO A 160 7.07 -6.01 22.29
N ASP A 161 7.01 -4.72 22.60
CA ASP A 161 6.68 -4.18 23.94
C ASP A 161 5.23 -3.68 23.96
N VAL A 162 4.39 -4.35 24.72
CA VAL A 162 2.96 -4.01 24.88
C VAL A 162 2.78 -2.62 25.51
N ASN A 163 3.74 -2.16 26.31
CA ASN A 163 3.66 -0.86 27.00
C ASN A 163 4.22 0.29 26.17
N ASP A 164 4.92 -0.01 25.07
CA ASP A 164 5.44 0.98 24.14
C ASP A 164 5.13 0.60 22.68
N PRO A 165 3.94 0.93 22.19
CA PRO A 165 3.54 0.60 20.80
C PRO A 165 4.39 1.27 19.72
N GLY A 166 5.13 2.33 20.07
CA GLY A 166 6.05 3.00 19.14
C GLY A 166 7.45 2.40 19.07
N PHE A 167 7.79 1.41 19.93
CA PHE A 167 9.08 0.75 19.91
C PHE A 167 9.19 -0.28 18.76
N ARG A 168 10.38 -0.42 18.21
CA ARG A 168 10.73 -1.49 17.27
C ARG A 168 12.05 -2.14 17.67
N ASN A 169 12.16 -3.45 17.54
CA ASN A 169 13.39 -4.18 17.86
C ASN A 169 14.24 -4.51 16.63
N ILE A 170 13.87 -3.97 15.49
CA ILE A 170 14.64 -3.96 14.25
C ILE A 170 14.23 -2.77 13.41
N THR A 171 15.18 -2.19 12.68
CA THR A 171 14.94 -1.12 11.73
C THR A 171 14.80 -1.65 10.31
N PHE A 172 14.16 -0.88 9.43
CA PHE A 172 14.06 -1.18 8.00
C PHE A 172 15.46 -1.37 7.36
N ALA A 173 16.42 -0.51 7.72
CA ALA A 173 17.78 -0.56 7.17
C ALA A 173 18.51 -1.86 7.59
N GLU A 174 18.47 -2.22 8.87
CA GLU A 174 19.06 -3.48 9.37
C GLU A 174 18.46 -4.70 8.67
N LEU A 175 17.15 -4.67 8.46
CA LEU A 175 16.44 -5.76 7.78
C LEU A 175 16.79 -5.81 6.29
N ALA A 176 16.87 -4.65 5.62
CA ALA A 176 17.28 -4.57 4.22
C ALA A 176 18.73 -5.06 4.03
N ASP A 177 19.65 -4.79 4.95
CA ASP A 177 21.02 -5.29 4.89
C ASP A 177 21.07 -6.82 5.06
N ALA A 178 20.26 -7.37 5.97
CA ALA A 178 20.16 -8.82 6.16
C ALA A 178 19.61 -9.52 4.90
N TYR A 179 18.57 -8.97 4.29
CA TYR A 179 18.01 -9.51 3.05
C TYR A 179 18.97 -9.33 1.84
N ALA A 180 19.75 -8.27 1.78
CA ALA A 180 20.74 -8.08 0.72
C ALA A 180 21.86 -9.15 0.80
N GLU A 181 22.34 -9.48 2.01
CA GLU A 181 23.28 -10.57 2.23
C GLU A 181 22.74 -11.91 1.72
N SER A 182 21.51 -12.26 2.11
CA SER A 182 20.84 -13.49 1.67
C SER A 182 20.60 -13.49 0.15
N THR A 183 20.18 -12.37 -0.44
CA THR A 183 19.93 -12.25 -1.88
C THR A 183 21.20 -12.54 -2.69
N ARG A 184 22.35 -11.97 -2.31
CA ARG A 184 23.63 -12.24 -2.99
C ARG A 184 24.01 -13.72 -2.92
N ALA A 185 23.82 -14.32 -1.74
CA ALA A 185 24.12 -15.74 -1.53
C ALA A 185 23.21 -16.67 -2.37
N LEU A 186 21.92 -16.34 -2.48
CA LEU A 186 20.96 -17.08 -3.33
C LEU A 186 21.35 -16.98 -4.83
N ILE A 187 21.75 -15.78 -5.28
CA ILE A 187 22.21 -15.56 -6.66
C ILE A 187 23.49 -16.35 -6.94
N GLU A 188 24.46 -16.34 -6.03
CA GLU A 188 25.70 -17.11 -6.12
C GLU A 188 25.44 -18.61 -6.16
N GLY A 189 24.54 -19.12 -5.31
CA GLY A 189 24.15 -20.52 -5.26
C GLY A 189 23.40 -21.03 -6.49
N GLY A 190 22.93 -20.15 -7.37
CA GLY A 190 22.34 -20.51 -8.66
C GLY A 190 20.82 -20.39 -8.74
N ALA A 191 20.17 -19.58 -7.93
CA ALA A 191 18.75 -19.26 -8.04
C ALA A 191 18.39 -18.65 -9.42
N ASP A 192 17.22 -18.99 -9.94
CA ASP A 192 16.62 -18.43 -11.15
C ASP A 192 15.60 -17.35 -10.84
N ILE A 193 15.02 -17.40 -9.65
CA ILE A 193 13.92 -16.55 -9.17
C ILE A 193 14.26 -16.14 -7.74
N ILE A 194 13.90 -14.96 -7.31
CA ILE A 194 13.85 -14.57 -5.89
C ILE A 194 12.40 -14.63 -5.45
N LEU A 195 12.11 -15.45 -4.45
CA LEU A 195 10.78 -15.60 -3.86
C LEU A 195 10.74 -14.99 -2.47
N ILE A 196 9.96 -13.93 -2.31
CA ILE A 196 9.63 -13.34 -1.00
C ILE A 196 8.29 -13.91 -0.58
N GLU A 197 8.27 -14.77 0.43
CA GLU A 197 7.09 -15.55 0.77
C GLU A 197 6.66 -15.45 2.22
N THR A 198 5.45 -15.95 2.48
CA THR A 198 4.84 -16.00 3.81
C THR A 198 4.83 -14.63 4.48
N ILE A 199 4.56 -13.61 3.67
CA ILE A 199 4.59 -12.21 4.10
C ILE A 199 3.38 -11.96 4.99
N PHE A 200 3.60 -11.74 6.27
CA PHE A 200 2.61 -11.32 7.25
C PHE A 200 2.81 -9.86 7.71
N ASP A 201 3.98 -9.29 7.46
CA ASP A 201 4.33 -7.87 7.65
C ASP A 201 4.80 -7.27 6.31
N THR A 202 3.99 -6.40 5.75
CA THR A 202 4.26 -5.79 4.44
C THR A 202 5.46 -4.85 4.48
N LEU A 203 5.76 -4.23 5.63
CA LEU A 203 6.95 -3.38 5.76
C LEU A 203 8.24 -4.20 5.72
N ASN A 204 8.25 -5.41 6.33
CA ASN A 204 9.35 -6.36 6.17
C ASN A 204 9.54 -6.76 4.69
N ALA A 205 8.45 -7.01 3.97
CA ALA A 205 8.51 -7.31 2.55
C ALA A 205 9.04 -6.15 1.71
N LYS A 206 8.67 -4.91 2.04
CA LYS A 206 9.25 -3.71 1.41
C LYS A 206 10.76 -3.63 1.63
N ALA A 207 11.24 -3.95 2.84
CA ALA A 207 12.67 -4.01 3.11
C ALA A 207 13.38 -5.10 2.27
N ALA A 208 12.72 -6.27 2.09
CA ALA A 208 13.24 -7.32 1.22
C ALA A 208 13.27 -6.88 -0.25
N ILE A 209 12.20 -6.27 -0.76
CA ILE A 209 12.14 -5.73 -2.14
C ILE A 209 13.22 -4.68 -2.35
N PHE A 210 13.36 -3.74 -1.41
CA PHE A 210 14.39 -2.70 -1.45
C PHE A 210 15.79 -3.33 -1.53
N ALA A 211 16.07 -4.34 -0.71
CA ALA A 211 17.33 -5.07 -0.69
C ALA A 211 17.61 -5.80 -2.01
N VAL A 212 16.60 -6.52 -2.53
CA VAL A 212 16.72 -7.26 -3.81
C VAL A 212 17.00 -6.30 -4.97
N LYS A 213 16.24 -5.20 -5.08
CA LYS A 213 16.44 -4.20 -6.14
C LYS A 213 17.80 -3.51 -6.01
N ARG A 214 18.26 -3.23 -4.78
CA ARG A 214 19.60 -2.68 -4.51
C ARG A 214 20.70 -3.64 -5.00
N VAL A 215 20.60 -4.93 -4.64
CA VAL A 215 21.56 -5.96 -5.08
C VAL A 215 21.56 -6.10 -6.60
N PHE A 216 20.40 -6.08 -7.24
CA PHE A 216 20.32 -6.14 -8.70
C PHE A 216 21.03 -4.98 -9.37
N ALA A 217 20.89 -3.76 -8.83
CA ALA A 217 21.56 -2.59 -9.36
C ALA A 217 23.07 -2.57 -9.10
N GLU A 218 23.53 -3.04 -7.92
CA GLU A 218 24.93 -3.07 -7.53
C GLU A 218 25.74 -4.16 -8.26
N ASP A 219 25.13 -5.31 -8.47
CA ASP A 219 25.80 -6.51 -9.01
C ASP A 219 25.51 -6.73 -10.52
N ASP A 220 24.78 -5.80 -11.17
CA ASP A 220 24.38 -5.84 -12.59
C ASP A 220 23.70 -7.18 -12.96
N VAL A 221 22.74 -7.60 -12.13
CA VAL A 221 21.97 -8.83 -12.29
C VAL A 221 20.50 -8.53 -12.11
N GLU A 222 19.63 -9.20 -12.89
CA GLU A 222 18.19 -9.10 -12.74
C GLU A 222 17.56 -10.48 -12.80
N LEU A 223 16.82 -10.86 -11.74
CA LEU A 223 16.06 -12.09 -11.67
C LEU A 223 14.58 -11.77 -11.51
N PRO A 224 13.67 -12.63 -12.02
CA PRO A 224 12.25 -12.53 -11.70
C PRO A 224 12.03 -12.56 -10.18
N ILE A 225 11.13 -11.72 -9.70
CA ILE A 225 10.71 -11.70 -8.30
C ILE A 225 9.31 -12.33 -8.22
N MET A 226 9.13 -13.28 -7.31
CA MET A 226 7.82 -13.78 -6.90
C MET A 226 7.50 -13.26 -5.50
N ILE A 227 6.24 -12.89 -5.26
CA ILE A 227 5.77 -12.38 -3.97
C ILE A 227 4.58 -13.23 -3.51
N SER A 228 4.61 -13.66 -2.25
CA SER A 228 3.52 -14.43 -1.67
C SER A 228 3.21 -13.98 -0.24
N GLY A 229 1.96 -13.54 -0.04
CA GLY A 229 1.45 -13.08 1.25
C GLY A 229 0.75 -14.16 2.04
N THR A 230 0.58 -13.91 3.33
CA THR A 230 -0.13 -14.81 4.23
C THR A 230 -1.31 -14.09 4.87
N ILE A 231 -2.51 -14.62 4.62
CA ILE A 231 -3.73 -14.20 5.32
C ILE A 231 -3.84 -15.02 6.60
N THR A 232 -3.77 -14.37 7.75
CA THR A 232 -3.58 -15.03 9.03
C THR A 232 -4.87 -15.50 9.69
N ASP A 233 -6.02 -14.95 9.28
CA ASP A 233 -7.30 -15.29 9.85
C ASP A 233 -8.48 -15.13 8.85
N GLN A 234 -9.66 -15.48 9.29
CA GLN A 234 -10.90 -15.39 8.50
C GLN A 234 -11.38 -13.96 8.23
N SER A 235 -10.75 -12.93 8.85
CA SER A 235 -11.07 -11.54 8.55
C SER A 235 -10.46 -11.06 7.21
N GLY A 236 -9.59 -11.89 6.60
CA GLY A 236 -8.96 -11.60 5.32
C GLY A 236 -7.77 -10.65 5.43
N ARG A 237 -7.16 -10.57 6.60
CA ARG A 237 -6.05 -9.66 6.87
C ARG A 237 -4.73 -10.41 7.08
N THR A 238 -3.64 -9.75 6.72
CA THR A 238 -2.29 -10.14 7.17
C THR A 238 -2.19 -9.93 8.69
N LEU A 239 -1.13 -10.44 9.32
CA LEU A 239 -0.92 -10.24 10.77
C LEU A 239 -0.83 -8.75 11.15
N THR A 240 -0.27 -7.93 10.28
CA THR A 240 -0.19 -6.47 10.47
C THR A 240 -1.43 -5.71 10.02
N GLY A 241 -2.52 -6.42 9.69
CA GLY A 241 -3.86 -5.87 9.52
C GLY A 241 -4.27 -5.51 8.09
N GLN A 242 -3.42 -5.68 7.07
CA GLN A 242 -3.77 -5.32 5.69
C GLN A 242 -4.73 -6.30 5.04
N LEU A 243 -5.72 -5.78 4.30
CA LEU A 243 -6.55 -6.53 3.37
C LEU A 243 -5.77 -6.97 2.13
N THR A 244 -6.26 -7.98 1.39
CA THR A 244 -5.62 -8.54 0.19
C THR A 244 -5.25 -7.47 -0.84
N GLU A 245 -6.15 -6.57 -1.18
CA GLU A 245 -5.86 -5.50 -2.15
C GLU A 245 -4.89 -4.45 -1.59
N ALA A 246 -4.95 -4.13 -0.29
CA ALA A 246 -3.96 -3.25 0.34
C ALA A 246 -2.55 -3.84 0.30
N PHE A 247 -2.43 -5.14 0.55
CA PHE A 247 -1.19 -5.90 0.38
C PHE A 247 -0.67 -5.81 -1.06
N TYR A 248 -1.54 -6.05 -2.06
CA TYR A 248 -1.19 -5.91 -3.48
C TYR A 248 -0.68 -4.51 -3.79
N ASN A 249 -1.43 -3.46 -3.43
CA ASN A 249 -1.06 -2.07 -3.69
C ASN A 249 0.29 -1.69 -3.07
N SER A 250 0.59 -2.21 -1.88
CA SER A 250 1.83 -1.93 -1.15
C SER A 250 3.07 -2.52 -1.80
N LEU A 251 2.95 -3.64 -2.54
CA LEU A 251 4.09 -4.41 -3.05
C LEU A 251 4.21 -4.45 -4.57
N ARG A 252 3.22 -3.95 -5.34
CA ARG A 252 3.24 -3.98 -6.81
C ARG A 252 4.46 -3.29 -7.44
N HIS A 253 5.10 -2.34 -6.72
CA HIS A 253 6.31 -1.65 -7.16
C HIS A 253 7.56 -2.55 -7.30
N ALA A 254 7.48 -3.77 -6.78
CA ALA A 254 8.51 -4.78 -7.01
C ALA A 254 8.61 -5.20 -8.48
N ASP A 255 7.61 -4.90 -9.30
CA ASP A 255 7.44 -5.40 -10.68
C ASP A 255 7.57 -6.93 -10.71
N PRO A 256 6.84 -7.68 -9.87
CA PRO A 256 7.04 -9.11 -9.73
C PRO A 256 6.54 -9.86 -10.97
N ILE A 257 7.14 -11.04 -11.25
CA ILE A 257 6.59 -11.94 -12.26
C ILE A 257 5.26 -12.55 -11.79
N SER A 258 5.14 -12.81 -10.50
CA SER A 258 3.89 -13.26 -9.88
C SER A 258 3.70 -12.69 -8.48
N ILE A 259 2.45 -12.52 -8.12
CA ILE A 259 2.03 -12.21 -6.76
C ILE A 259 0.95 -13.21 -6.34
N GLY A 260 0.90 -13.57 -5.07
CA GLY A 260 -0.06 -14.57 -4.62
C GLY A 260 -0.12 -14.71 -3.11
N LEU A 261 -0.66 -15.84 -2.68
CA LEU A 261 -0.91 -16.14 -1.27
C LEU A 261 -0.47 -17.55 -0.93
N ASN A 262 0.06 -17.72 0.28
CA ASN A 262 0.43 -19.03 0.80
C ASN A 262 0.20 -19.14 2.31
N CYS A 263 0.25 -20.38 2.80
CA CYS A 263 0.23 -20.74 4.22
C CYS A 263 -1.04 -20.28 4.97
N ALA A 264 -1.04 -20.44 6.28
CA ALA A 264 -2.05 -20.18 7.29
C ALA A 264 -3.39 -20.88 7.04
N LEU A 265 -3.98 -20.76 5.88
CA LEU A 265 -5.30 -21.27 5.52
C LEU A 265 -5.22 -22.50 4.59
N GLY A 266 -6.22 -23.37 4.69
CA GLY A 266 -6.45 -24.42 3.71
C GLY A 266 -7.12 -23.87 2.43
N PRO A 267 -7.29 -24.70 1.39
CA PRO A 267 -7.79 -24.24 0.11
C PRO A 267 -9.20 -23.62 0.19
N ASP A 268 -10.08 -24.14 1.00
CA ASP A 268 -11.46 -23.63 1.08
C ASP A 268 -11.51 -22.20 1.62
N ASP A 269 -10.78 -21.92 2.69
CA ASP A 269 -10.73 -20.59 3.30
C ASP A 269 -9.91 -19.60 2.46
N LEU A 270 -8.83 -20.06 1.79
CA LEU A 270 -7.97 -19.21 0.98
C LEU A 270 -8.61 -18.80 -0.36
N ARG A 271 -9.58 -19.59 -0.84
CA ARG A 271 -10.21 -19.45 -2.16
C ARG A 271 -10.66 -18.02 -2.48
N GLN A 272 -11.37 -17.39 -1.55
CA GLN A 272 -11.93 -16.05 -1.78
C GLN A 272 -10.83 -15.00 -2.00
N TYR A 273 -9.71 -15.10 -1.31
CA TYR A 273 -8.59 -14.16 -1.41
C TYR A 273 -7.75 -14.39 -2.67
N VAL A 274 -7.60 -15.66 -3.10
CA VAL A 274 -6.98 -15.98 -4.39
C VAL A 274 -7.86 -15.49 -5.53
N HIS A 275 -9.19 -15.59 -5.42
CA HIS A 275 -10.12 -15.01 -6.39
C HIS A 275 -9.99 -13.49 -6.46
N GLU A 276 -9.95 -12.81 -5.31
CA GLU A 276 -9.73 -11.36 -5.25
C GLU A 276 -8.41 -11.00 -5.93
N MET A 277 -7.30 -11.65 -5.55
CA MET A 277 -5.98 -11.44 -6.17
C MET A 277 -6.03 -11.66 -7.69
N SER A 278 -6.75 -12.69 -8.16
CA SER A 278 -6.88 -12.98 -9.58
C SER A 278 -7.57 -11.88 -10.40
N ARG A 279 -8.41 -11.06 -9.74
CA ARG A 279 -9.13 -9.95 -10.38
C ARG A 279 -8.36 -8.65 -10.41
N ILE A 280 -7.51 -8.41 -9.40
CA ILE A 280 -6.81 -7.12 -9.21
C ILE A 280 -5.36 -7.14 -9.70
N SER A 281 -4.78 -8.34 -9.92
CA SER A 281 -3.37 -8.48 -10.26
C SER A 281 -3.12 -8.28 -11.75
N GLU A 282 -2.21 -7.37 -12.08
CA GLU A 282 -1.68 -7.09 -13.43
C GLU A 282 -0.53 -8.03 -13.82
N VAL A 283 -0.17 -8.97 -12.94
CA VAL A 283 0.89 -9.97 -13.14
C VAL A 283 0.34 -11.37 -12.90
N TYR A 284 1.15 -12.41 -13.07
CA TYR A 284 0.72 -13.78 -12.81
C TYR A 284 0.34 -13.99 -11.34
N VAL A 285 -0.58 -14.92 -11.08
CA VAL A 285 -1.05 -15.26 -9.73
C VAL A 285 -0.55 -16.63 -9.32
N SER A 286 0.04 -16.70 -8.11
CA SER A 286 0.47 -17.94 -7.48
C SER A 286 -0.33 -18.23 -6.21
N ALA A 287 -0.52 -19.52 -5.89
CA ALA A 287 -1.14 -19.93 -4.64
C ALA A 287 -0.54 -21.25 -4.15
N HIS A 288 -0.15 -21.30 -2.87
CA HIS A 288 0.31 -22.51 -2.21
C HIS A 288 -0.27 -22.64 -0.80
N PRO A 289 -1.52 -23.15 -0.72
CA PRO A 289 -2.23 -23.33 0.55
C PRO A 289 -1.66 -24.46 1.40
N ASN A 290 -2.03 -24.47 2.68
CA ASN A 290 -1.78 -25.59 3.58
C ASN A 290 -2.69 -26.79 3.24
N ALA A 291 -2.28 -27.99 3.64
CA ALA A 291 -3.11 -29.19 3.57
C ALA A 291 -4.21 -29.18 4.66
N GLY A 292 -5.04 -28.16 4.66
CA GLY A 292 -6.04 -27.85 5.69
C GLY A 292 -5.47 -27.03 6.85
N LEU A 293 -6.19 -27.01 7.96
CA LEU A 293 -5.73 -26.37 9.21
C LEU A 293 -4.96 -27.41 10.06
N PRO A 294 -4.00 -26.99 10.91
CA PRO A 294 -3.31 -27.90 11.80
C PRO A 294 -4.29 -28.49 12.83
N ASN A 295 -4.24 -29.82 13.01
CA ASN A 295 -5.01 -30.51 14.03
C ASN A 295 -4.41 -30.34 15.45
N GLU A 296 -5.07 -30.86 16.49
CA GLU A 296 -4.64 -30.75 17.90
C GLU A 296 -3.21 -31.27 18.16
N MET A 297 -2.69 -32.15 17.29
CA MET A 297 -1.33 -32.71 17.36
C MET A 297 -0.34 -32.00 16.44
N GLY A 298 -0.74 -30.89 15.78
CA GLY A 298 0.09 -30.12 14.84
C GLY A 298 0.27 -30.80 13.48
N GLY A 299 -0.48 -31.87 13.17
CA GLY A 299 -0.53 -32.50 11.85
C GLY A 299 -1.56 -31.82 10.94
N TYR A 300 -1.56 -32.22 9.66
CA TYR A 300 -2.48 -31.74 8.64
C TYR A 300 -3.23 -32.93 8.04
N ASP A 301 -4.56 -32.82 7.92
CA ASP A 301 -5.43 -33.96 7.63
C ASP A 301 -6.02 -33.96 6.21
N LEU A 302 -5.86 -32.86 5.44
CA LEU A 302 -6.40 -32.80 4.09
C LEU A 302 -5.56 -33.63 3.12
N GLY A 303 -6.20 -34.65 2.52
CA GLY A 303 -5.53 -35.59 1.61
C GLY A 303 -5.21 -35.00 0.24
N ALA A 304 -4.28 -35.61 -0.47
CA ALA A 304 -3.81 -35.14 -1.79
C ALA A 304 -4.93 -35.05 -2.84
N GLU A 305 -5.82 -36.03 -2.91
CA GLU A 305 -6.94 -36.06 -3.85
C GLU A 305 -7.97 -34.94 -3.57
N GLU A 306 -8.32 -34.77 -2.30
CA GLU A 306 -9.27 -33.75 -1.86
C GLU A 306 -8.73 -32.33 -2.10
N MET A 307 -7.46 -32.10 -1.76
CA MET A 307 -6.79 -30.84 -2.02
C MET A 307 -6.68 -30.56 -3.54
N ALA A 308 -6.36 -31.58 -4.35
CA ALA A 308 -6.31 -31.43 -5.80
C ALA A 308 -7.66 -31.07 -6.42
N GLN A 309 -8.79 -31.56 -5.87
CA GLN A 309 -10.12 -31.14 -6.34
C GLN A 309 -10.36 -29.66 -6.16
N ALA A 310 -10.00 -29.08 -5.02
CA ALA A 310 -10.10 -27.63 -4.77
C ALA A 310 -9.19 -26.84 -5.74
N ILE A 311 -7.95 -27.28 -5.92
CA ILE A 311 -7.02 -26.64 -6.88
C ILE A 311 -7.54 -26.75 -8.31
N GLY A 312 -8.15 -27.89 -8.70
CA GLY A 312 -8.79 -28.08 -10.00
C GLY A 312 -9.93 -27.11 -10.25
N GLU A 313 -10.74 -26.83 -9.24
CA GLU A 313 -11.81 -25.82 -9.29
C GLU A 313 -11.24 -24.40 -9.49
N TRP A 314 -10.15 -24.04 -8.77
CA TRP A 314 -9.51 -22.74 -8.95
C TRP A 314 -8.92 -22.58 -10.35
N ALA A 315 -8.35 -23.64 -10.92
CA ALA A 315 -7.83 -23.65 -12.27
C ALA A 315 -8.95 -23.50 -13.31
N ASP A 316 -10.08 -24.20 -13.13
CA ASP A 316 -11.27 -24.07 -13.99
C ASP A 316 -11.89 -22.68 -13.90
N SER A 317 -11.82 -22.05 -12.74
CA SER A 317 -12.27 -20.67 -12.51
C SER A 317 -11.30 -19.61 -13.06
N GLY A 318 -10.14 -20.01 -13.58
CA GLY A 318 -9.15 -19.10 -14.15
C GLY A 318 -8.42 -18.26 -13.12
N PHE A 319 -8.11 -18.79 -11.92
CA PHE A 319 -7.45 -18.02 -10.87
C PHE A 319 -5.92 -18.12 -10.89
N LEU A 320 -5.37 -19.18 -11.47
CA LEU A 320 -4.00 -19.61 -11.23
C LEU A 320 -3.09 -19.53 -12.46
N ASN A 321 -1.85 -19.14 -12.22
CA ASN A 321 -0.73 -19.32 -13.15
C ASN A 321 0.35 -20.24 -12.56
N ILE A 322 0.51 -20.22 -11.23
CA ILE A 322 1.44 -21.07 -10.49
C ILE A 322 0.70 -21.65 -9.29
N VAL A 323 0.87 -22.92 -9.02
CA VAL A 323 0.29 -23.58 -7.86
C VAL A 323 1.29 -24.53 -7.21
N GLY A 324 1.30 -24.55 -5.90
CA GLY A 324 2.08 -25.45 -5.07
C GLY A 324 1.39 -25.76 -3.76
N GLY A 325 2.14 -26.20 -2.80
CA GLY A 325 1.64 -26.46 -1.46
C GLY A 325 2.52 -25.85 -0.38
N CYS A 326 1.92 -25.56 0.77
CA CYS A 326 2.63 -25.13 1.97
C CYS A 326 2.48 -26.20 3.07
N CYS A 327 2.40 -25.82 4.33
CA CYS A 327 2.42 -26.75 5.47
C CYS A 327 1.49 -27.96 5.29
N GLY A 328 2.02 -29.15 5.63
CA GLY A 328 1.31 -30.42 5.50
C GLY A 328 1.35 -31.07 4.12
N THR A 329 1.69 -30.34 3.06
CA THR A 329 1.77 -30.91 1.71
C THR A 329 3.02 -31.77 1.51
N THR A 330 2.92 -32.73 0.60
CA THR A 330 3.93 -33.76 0.33
C THR A 330 4.05 -33.98 -1.16
N PRO A 331 5.04 -34.77 -1.65
CA PRO A 331 5.14 -35.13 -3.06
C PRO A 331 3.86 -35.72 -3.66
N ASP A 332 3.04 -36.41 -2.87
CA ASP A 332 1.76 -36.98 -3.35
C ASP A 332 0.74 -35.87 -3.65
N HIS A 333 0.72 -34.77 -2.88
CA HIS A 333 -0.10 -33.59 -3.19
C HIS A 333 0.34 -32.93 -4.48
N ILE A 334 1.64 -32.73 -4.66
CA ILE A 334 2.18 -32.10 -5.87
C ILE A 334 1.90 -32.96 -7.12
N ARG A 335 1.99 -34.29 -6.99
CA ARG A 335 1.63 -35.21 -8.08
C ARG A 335 0.16 -35.11 -8.44
N ALA A 336 -0.73 -35.06 -7.45
CA ALA A 336 -2.16 -34.87 -7.65
C ALA A 336 -2.48 -33.51 -8.29
N PHE A 337 -1.75 -32.45 -7.93
CA PHE A 337 -1.86 -31.14 -8.58
C PHE A 337 -1.39 -31.21 -10.03
N ALA A 338 -0.26 -31.88 -10.31
CA ALA A 338 0.24 -32.07 -11.66
C ALA A 338 -0.81 -32.73 -12.58
N ASP A 339 -1.46 -33.76 -12.07
CA ASP A 339 -2.48 -34.50 -12.81
C ASP A 339 -3.74 -33.63 -13.06
N ILE A 340 -4.22 -32.90 -12.03
CA ILE A 340 -5.49 -32.14 -12.13
C ILE A 340 -5.36 -30.88 -12.99
N VAL A 341 -4.17 -30.25 -13.06
CA VAL A 341 -3.95 -29.01 -13.84
C VAL A 341 -3.38 -29.25 -15.23
N ALA A 342 -3.04 -30.50 -15.60
CA ALA A 342 -2.32 -30.84 -16.84
C ALA A 342 -2.97 -30.25 -18.11
N ASP A 343 -4.30 -30.31 -18.20
CA ASP A 343 -5.08 -29.86 -19.33
C ASP A 343 -5.80 -28.52 -19.08
N LYS A 344 -5.49 -27.85 -17.95
CA LYS A 344 -6.11 -26.56 -17.60
C LYS A 344 -5.35 -25.39 -18.21
N LYS A 345 -6.10 -24.37 -18.58
CA LYS A 345 -5.51 -23.12 -19.06
C LYS A 345 -5.02 -22.28 -17.88
N PRO A 346 -3.86 -21.61 -18.00
CA PRO A 346 -3.46 -20.63 -17.01
C PRO A 346 -4.42 -19.42 -17.05
N ARG A 347 -4.47 -18.69 -15.94
CA ARG A 347 -5.21 -17.43 -15.83
C ARG A 347 -4.73 -16.44 -16.91
N ASP A 348 -5.65 -15.83 -17.60
CA ASP A 348 -5.38 -14.65 -18.42
C ASP A 348 -5.20 -13.43 -17.51
N ILE A 349 -4.17 -12.62 -17.76
CA ILE A 349 -3.97 -11.36 -17.04
C ILE A 349 -5.07 -10.40 -17.50
N PRO A 350 -5.93 -9.88 -16.59
CA PRO A 350 -7.00 -8.97 -16.94
C PRO A 350 -6.45 -7.61 -17.42
N ASP A 351 -7.18 -6.95 -18.30
CA ASP A 351 -6.96 -5.55 -18.64
C ASP A 351 -7.57 -4.67 -17.55
N ILE A 352 -6.72 -4.04 -16.75
CA ILE A 352 -7.12 -3.26 -15.58
C ILE A 352 -6.79 -1.78 -15.85
N PRO A 353 -7.76 -0.87 -15.69
CA PRO A 353 -7.52 0.56 -15.84
C PRO A 353 -6.38 1.07 -14.93
N LEU A 354 -5.54 1.93 -15.48
CA LEU A 354 -4.49 2.58 -14.70
C LEU A 354 -5.12 3.46 -13.62
N GLN A 355 -4.65 3.29 -12.39
CA GLN A 355 -5.11 4.03 -11.21
C GLN A 355 -3.95 4.26 -10.26
N CYS A 356 -3.95 5.38 -9.56
CA CYS A 356 -3.08 5.54 -8.40
C CYS A 356 -3.61 4.65 -7.27
N ARG A 357 -2.87 3.61 -6.95
CA ARG A 357 -3.29 2.58 -5.99
C ARG A 357 -2.53 2.75 -4.69
N LEU A 358 -3.09 3.53 -3.78
CA LEU A 358 -2.57 3.75 -2.44
C LEU A 358 -3.11 2.70 -1.46
N SER A 359 -2.54 2.65 -0.27
CA SER A 359 -3.03 1.81 0.82
C SER A 359 -2.55 2.28 2.20
N GLY A 360 -3.43 2.14 3.17
CA GLY A 360 -3.10 1.92 4.57
C GLY A 360 -3.27 0.43 4.87
N LEU A 361 -4.06 0.09 5.89
CA LEU A 361 -4.55 -1.28 6.10
C LEU A 361 -5.63 -1.64 5.07
N GLU A 362 -6.29 -0.63 4.51
CA GLU A 362 -7.29 -0.76 3.46
C GLU A 362 -6.76 -0.19 2.15
N PRO A 363 -7.22 -0.70 0.98
CA PRO A 363 -6.84 -0.13 -0.31
C PRO A 363 -7.52 1.23 -0.52
N PHE A 364 -6.84 2.12 -1.22
CA PHE A 364 -7.39 3.39 -1.65
C PHE A 364 -6.93 3.69 -3.08
N ASN A 365 -7.81 3.47 -4.05
CA ASN A 365 -7.52 3.63 -5.47
C ASN A 365 -8.15 4.91 -6.02
N ILE A 366 -7.38 5.67 -6.77
CA ILE A 366 -7.80 6.92 -7.39
C ILE A 366 -7.70 6.75 -8.91
N GLY A 367 -8.83 6.82 -9.60
CA GLY A 367 -8.96 6.68 -11.05
C GLY A 367 -9.89 7.74 -11.65
N GLU A 368 -10.24 7.59 -12.93
CA GLU A 368 -11.04 8.58 -13.67
C GLU A 368 -12.42 8.87 -13.07
N GLU A 369 -13.04 7.88 -12.43
CA GLU A 369 -14.36 8.01 -11.81
C GLU A 369 -14.27 8.37 -10.32
N SER A 370 -13.07 8.57 -9.78
CA SER A 370 -12.89 8.91 -8.38
C SER A 370 -13.33 10.35 -8.12
N LEU A 371 -13.93 10.53 -6.96
CA LEU A 371 -14.33 11.83 -6.48
C LEU A 371 -13.13 12.57 -5.87
N PHE A 372 -13.28 13.85 -5.61
CA PHE A 372 -12.24 14.66 -4.99
C PHE A 372 -11.76 14.07 -3.67
N VAL A 373 -10.44 13.94 -3.52
CA VAL A 373 -9.81 13.33 -2.36
C VAL A 373 -9.44 14.38 -1.32
N ASN A 374 -9.87 14.15 -0.08
CA ASN A 374 -9.53 15.01 1.06
C ASN A 374 -8.28 14.49 1.76
N VAL A 375 -7.24 15.31 1.76
CA VAL A 375 -6.01 15.07 2.54
C VAL A 375 -6.08 15.92 3.80
N GLY A 376 -6.07 15.28 4.97
CA GLY A 376 -6.19 15.97 6.26
C GLY A 376 -4.90 16.71 6.64
N GLU A 377 -5.01 18.03 6.90
CA GLU A 377 -3.87 18.93 7.17
C GLU A 377 -3.52 19.11 8.65
N ARG A 378 -4.27 18.50 9.60
CA ARG A 378 -4.16 18.87 11.03
C ARG A 378 -3.00 18.20 11.75
N THR A 379 -2.41 17.14 11.20
CA THR A 379 -1.21 16.46 11.70
C THR A 379 0.09 17.06 11.17
N ASN A 380 0.09 18.37 10.96
CA ASN A 380 1.20 19.15 10.42
C ASN A 380 1.60 20.22 11.43
N VAL A 381 2.86 20.16 11.95
CA VAL A 381 3.35 21.08 12.98
C VAL A 381 3.50 22.52 12.48
N THR A 382 3.60 22.74 11.18
CA THR A 382 3.65 24.10 10.60
C THR A 382 2.26 24.68 10.41
N GLY A 383 1.26 23.84 10.12
CA GLY A 383 -0.12 24.22 9.86
C GLY A 383 -1.04 24.24 11.09
N SER A 384 -0.72 23.47 12.13
CA SER A 384 -1.54 23.29 13.34
C SER A 384 -0.78 23.65 14.63
N ALA A 385 -1.12 24.81 15.19
CA ALA A 385 -0.51 25.24 16.47
C ALA A 385 -0.81 24.27 17.62
N MET A 386 -2.00 23.65 17.64
CA MET A 386 -2.38 22.65 18.62
C MET A 386 -1.51 21.39 18.47
N PHE A 387 -1.43 20.82 17.29
CA PHE A 387 -0.63 19.63 17.01
C PHE A 387 0.86 19.87 17.33
N LYS A 388 1.41 21.03 16.87
CA LYS A 388 2.77 21.46 17.22
C LYS A 388 3.03 21.46 18.74
N ARG A 389 2.09 21.99 19.53
CA ARG A 389 2.22 22.00 21.01
C ARG A 389 2.23 20.56 21.54
N LEU A 390 1.31 19.72 21.11
CA LEU A 390 1.22 18.33 21.58
C LEU A 390 2.49 17.54 21.29
N ILE A 391 3.04 17.69 20.09
CA ILE A 391 4.30 17.03 19.71
C ILE A 391 5.48 17.55 20.57
N LYS A 392 5.59 18.87 20.81
CA LYS A 392 6.65 19.44 21.66
C LYS A 392 6.55 19.03 23.12
N GLU A 393 5.36 18.78 23.61
CA GLU A 393 5.08 18.31 24.97
C GLU A 393 5.13 16.78 25.09
N GLU A 394 5.45 16.07 23.98
CA GLU A 394 5.44 14.60 23.88
C GLU A 394 4.08 13.97 24.26
N SER A 395 2.99 14.73 24.11
CA SER A 395 1.61 14.29 24.37
C SER A 395 1.08 13.50 23.16
N TYR A 396 1.69 12.33 22.91
CA TYR A 396 1.41 11.53 21.72
C TYR A 396 0.00 10.95 21.68
N GLU A 397 -0.61 10.66 22.83
CA GLU A 397 -1.99 10.14 22.90
C GLU A 397 -2.98 11.18 22.36
N GLU A 398 -2.85 12.45 22.79
CA GLU A 398 -3.67 13.54 22.27
C GLU A 398 -3.34 13.85 20.79
N ALA A 399 -2.07 13.71 20.40
CA ALA A 399 -1.66 13.90 19.01
C ALA A 399 -2.28 12.82 18.08
N LEU A 400 -2.36 11.56 18.52
CA LEU A 400 -3.08 10.48 17.83
C LEU A 400 -4.58 10.78 17.74
N SER A 401 -5.19 11.37 18.77
CA SER A 401 -6.59 11.79 18.71
C SER A 401 -6.84 12.83 17.61
N VAL A 402 -5.87 13.71 17.33
CA VAL A 402 -5.97 14.65 16.19
C VAL A 402 -5.96 13.91 14.85
N ALA A 403 -5.12 12.88 14.71
CA ALA A 403 -5.09 12.06 13.50
C ALA A 403 -6.40 11.26 13.33
N ALA A 404 -6.90 10.64 14.41
CA ALA A 404 -8.15 9.90 14.39
C ALA A 404 -9.34 10.78 13.98
N GLN A 405 -9.46 11.98 14.56
CA GLN A 405 -10.52 12.93 14.21
C GLN A 405 -10.53 13.31 12.72
N GLN A 406 -9.36 13.41 12.07
CA GLN A 406 -9.31 13.69 10.63
C GLN A 406 -9.92 12.55 9.82
N VAL A 407 -9.54 11.31 10.13
CA VAL A 407 -10.08 10.11 9.47
C VAL A 407 -11.59 9.99 9.74
N GLU A 408 -12.00 10.21 10.97
CA GLU A 408 -13.41 10.26 11.34
C GLU A 408 -14.21 11.33 10.59
N ASN A 409 -13.61 12.47 10.33
CA ASN A 409 -14.22 13.57 9.59
C ASN A 409 -14.11 13.43 8.06
N GLY A 410 -13.67 12.26 7.55
CA GLY A 410 -13.67 11.92 6.15
C GLY A 410 -12.38 12.25 5.40
N ALA A 411 -11.27 12.47 6.08
CA ALA A 411 -9.97 12.47 5.43
C ALA A 411 -9.66 11.07 4.88
N GLN A 412 -9.32 10.99 3.62
CA GLN A 412 -9.01 9.74 2.92
C GLN A 412 -7.50 9.48 2.89
N ILE A 413 -6.70 10.50 3.13
CA ILE A 413 -5.26 10.50 3.34
C ILE A 413 -4.98 11.46 4.49
N ILE A 414 -3.99 11.19 5.33
CA ILE A 414 -3.54 12.14 6.36
C ILE A 414 -2.13 12.61 6.06
N ASP A 415 -1.95 13.94 6.04
CA ASP A 415 -0.67 14.61 5.87
C ASP A 415 0.05 14.73 7.22
N ILE A 416 1.28 14.24 7.29
CA ILE A 416 2.09 14.23 8.52
C ILE A 416 3.38 15.00 8.27
N ASN A 417 3.53 16.11 8.97
CA ASN A 417 4.71 16.97 8.90
C ASN A 417 5.25 17.28 10.31
N MET A 418 6.56 17.05 10.50
CA MET A 418 7.29 17.28 11.74
C MET A 418 8.40 18.34 11.59
N ASP A 419 8.33 19.20 10.54
CA ASP A 419 9.34 20.22 10.25
C ASP A 419 9.26 21.39 11.26
N GLU A 420 9.97 21.26 12.37
CA GLU A 420 10.10 22.30 13.39
C GLU A 420 11.54 22.42 13.86
N GLY A 421 12.08 23.63 13.83
CA GLY A 421 13.51 23.88 14.11
C GLY A 421 14.01 23.51 15.51
N MET A 422 13.12 23.19 16.44
CA MET A 422 13.45 22.79 17.82
C MET A 422 13.11 21.31 18.11
N LEU A 423 12.78 20.53 17.08
CA LEU A 423 12.53 19.09 17.18
C LEU A 423 13.64 18.31 16.46
N GLU A 424 13.96 17.15 16.99
CA GLU A 424 14.66 16.11 16.23
C GLU A 424 13.64 15.47 15.26
N SER A 425 13.35 16.18 14.17
CA SER A 425 12.18 15.92 13.31
C SER A 425 12.17 14.52 12.73
N GLU A 426 13.34 13.92 12.46
CA GLU A 426 13.47 12.54 11.97
C GLU A 426 13.00 11.54 13.04
N GLU A 427 13.50 11.64 14.28
CA GLU A 427 13.12 10.76 15.39
C GLU A 427 11.63 10.90 15.73
N VAL A 428 11.11 12.12 15.70
CA VAL A 428 9.70 12.41 16.00
C VAL A 428 8.79 11.86 14.89
N MET A 429 9.18 11.97 13.60
CA MET A 429 8.45 11.39 12.48
C MET A 429 8.37 9.87 12.63
N VAL A 430 9.49 9.20 12.87
CA VAL A 430 9.56 7.76 13.10
C VAL A 430 8.69 7.35 14.29
N ARG A 431 8.80 8.05 15.41
CA ARG A 431 8.02 7.76 16.61
C ARG A 431 6.52 7.86 16.37
N PHE A 432 6.08 8.94 15.76
CA PHE A 432 4.66 9.18 15.49
C PHE A 432 4.07 8.19 14.48
N LEU A 433 4.78 7.89 13.40
CA LEU A 433 4.36 6.89 12.42
C LEU A 433 4.29 5.47 13.02
N ASN A 434 5.23 5.11 13.88
CA ASN A 434 5.19 3.84 14.58
C ASN A 434 4.00 3.73 15.55
N LEU A 435 3.61 4.84 16.18
CA LEU A 435 2.40 4.90 17.01
C LEU A 435 1.13 4.78 16.16
N ILE A 436 1.05 5.49 15.02
CA ILE A 436 -0.07 5.37 14.07
C ILE A 436 -0.23 3.92 13.60
N ALA A 437 0.86 3.21 13.34
CA ALA A 437 0.80 1.81 12.90
C ALA A 437 0.10 0.88 13.91
N ALA A 438 0.09 1.26 15.19
CA ALA A 438 -0.61 0.52 16.24
C ALA A 438 -2.09 0.89 16.39
N GLU A 439 -2.58 1.91 15.65
CA GLU A 439 -3.94 2.43 15.72
C GLU A 439 -4.70 2.11 14.42
N PRO A 440 -5.47 0.99 14.35
CA PRO A 440 -6.15 0.57 13.12
C PRO A 440 -7.13 1.61 12.56
N ASP A 441 -7.79 2.38 13.42
CA ASP A 441 -8.75 3.41 12.99
C ASP A 441 -8.07 4.56 12.24
N ILE A 442 -6.78 4.80 12.49
CA ILE A 442 -5.98 5.79 11.79
C ILE A 442 -5.25 5.16 10.60
N SER A 443 -4.56 4.06 10.85
CA SER A 443 -3.69 3.41 9.85
C SER A 443 -4.45 2.74 8.70
N ARG A 444 -5.79 2.65 8.76
CA ARG A 444 -6.60 2.16 7.64
C ARG A 444 -6.49 3.02 6.39
N VAL A 445 -6.21 4.32 6.51
CA VAL A 445 -6.00 5.23 5.37
C VAL A 445 -4.51 5.38 5.04
N PRO A 446 -4.16 5.71 3.78
CA PRO A 446 -2.79 6.04 3.41
C PRO A 446 -2.27 7.27 4.15
N VAL A 447 -0.96 7.30 4.36
CA VAL A 447 -0.22 8.44 4.94
C VAL A 447 0.47 9.23 3.83
N MET A 448 0.41 10.56 3.92
CA MET A 448 1.25 11.47 3.15
C MET A 448 2.40 11.93 4.06
N ILE A 449 3.63 11.60 3.68
CA ILE A 449 4.84 11.97 4.42
C ILE A 449 5.30 13.31 3.88
N ASP A 450 5.17 14.35 4.69
CA ASP A 450 5.45 15.74 4.31
C ASP A 450 6.68 16.27 5.04
N SER A 451 7.68 16.66 4.28
CA SER A 451 8.84 17.39 4.79
C SER A 451 9.56 18.16 3.68
N SER A 452 10.21 19.25 4.08
CA SER A 452 11.15 20.00 3.25
C SER A 452 12.55 19.35 3.15
N LYS A 453 12.81 18.29 3.95
CA LYS A 453 14.09 17.60 4.04
C LYS A 453 13.94 16.13 3.65
N TRP A 454 14.82 15.69 2.74
CA TRP A 454 14.77 14.31 2.26
C TRP A 454 14.99 13.26 3.36
N ASP A 455 15.93 13.51 4.29
CA ASP A 455 16.25 12.54 5.35
C ASP A 455 15.02 12.22 6.23
N ILE A 456 14.17 13.22 6.49
CA ILE A 456 12.91 13.04 7.22
C ILE A 456 11.88 12.25 6.39
N ILE A 457 11.78 12.54 5.07
CA ILE A 457 10.93 11.77 4.16
C ILE A 457 11.36 10.32 4.12
N GLU A 458 12.65 10.06 3.97
CA GLU A 458 13.18 8.71 3.89
C GLU A 458 12.98 7.92 5.18
N ALA A 459 13.22 8.55 6.35
CA ALA A 459 12.91 7.96 7.65
C ALA A 459 11.42 7.59 7.78
N GLY A 460 10.52 8.46 7.32
CA GLY A 460 9.09 8.19 7.27
C GLY A 460 8.71 7.03 6.35
N LEU A 461 9.30 6.96 5.17
CA LEU A 461 9.07 5.86 4.21
C LEU A 461 9.46 4.49 4.77
N GLN A 462 10.45 4.44 5.66
CA GLN A 462 10.90 3.24 6.35
C GLN A 462 9.99 2.79 7.51
N CYS A 463 8.93 3.54 7.81
CA CYS A 463 7.98 3.24 8.89
C CYS A 463 6.59 2.83 8.39
N VAL A 464 6.27 3.02 7.10
CA VAL A 464 4.91 2.85 6.58
C VAL A 464 4.79 1.57 5.76
N GLN A 465 3.96 0.64 6.24
CA GLN A 465 3.72 -0.63 5.53
C GLN A 465 2.90 -0.47 4.25
N GLY A 466 1.93 0.47 4.22
CA GLY A 466 1.10 0.76 3.05
C GLY A 466 1.84 1.51 1.95
N LYS A 467 1.16 1.72 0.82
CA LYS A 467 1.64 2.62 -0.23
C LYS A 467 1.28 4.04 0.11
N SER A 468 2.26 4.81 0.55
CA SER A 468 2.18 6.22 0.97
C SER A 468 2.33 7.19 -0.20
N VAL A 469 2.16 8.49 0.10
CA VAL A 469 2.47 9.60 -0.78
C VAL A 469 3.62 10.41 -0.18
N VAL A 470 4.61 10.76 -0.99
CA VAL A 470 5.69 11.68 -0.60
C VAL A 470 5.29 13.11 -0.96
N ASN A 471 5.37 14.02 -0.01
CA ASN A 471 5.17 15.45 -0.18
C ASN A 471 6.43 16.20 0.27
N SER A 472 7.31 16.66 -0.60
CA SER A 472 7.30 16.64 -2.03
C SER A 472 8.73 16.58 -2.59
N ILE A 473 8.86 16.39 -3.89
CA ILE A 473 10.09 16.63 -4.63
C ILE A 473 9.91 17.78 -5.63
N SER A 474 10.98 18.41 -6.05
CA SER A 474 10.93 19.51 -7.03
C SER A 474 12.26 19.67 -7.76
N LEU A 475 12.27 20.46 -8.83
CA LEU A 475 13.47 20.84 -9.58
C LEU A 475 14.28 21.99 -8.92
N LYS A 476 13.92 22.43 -7.72
CA LYS A 476 14.58 23.52 -6.98
C LYS A 476 16.09 23.36 -6.89
N GLU A 477 16.56 22.14 -6.66
CA GLU A 477 17.98 21.80 -6.50
C GLU A 477 18.58 21.19 -7.78
N GLY A 478 17.91 21.34 -8.93
CA GLY A 478 18.32 20.84 -10.22
C GLY A 478 17.88 19.41 -10.53
N GLU A 479 18.06 19.01 -11.79
CA GLU A 479 17.58 17.72 -12.31
C GLU A 479 18.25 16.51 -11.66
N ASP A 480 19.54 16.55 -11.34
CA ASP A 480 20.24 15.41 -10.77
C ASP A 480 19.68 15.02 -9.40
N SER A 481 19.41 16.01 -8.54
CA SER A 481 18.77 15.79 -7.23
C SER A 481 17.34 15.29 -7.39
N PHE A 482 16.57 15.86 -8.31
CA PHE A 482 15.21 15.45 -8.62
C PHE A 482 15.15 14.01 -9.10
N ILE A 483 16.00 13.60 -10.04
CA ILE A 483 16.09 12.21 -10.54
C ILE A 483 16.48 11.25 -9.42
N LYS A 484 17.45 11.63 -8.58
CA LYS A 484 17.88 10.83 -7.42
C LYS A 484 16.71 10.54 -6.48
N TYR A 485 16.01 11.58 -6.04
CA TYR A 485 14.90 11.43 -5.10
C TYR A 485 13.71 10.69 -5.73
N ALA A 486 13.38 10.96 -6.99
CA ALA A 486 12.34 10.24 -7.71
C ALA A 486 12.63 8.73 -7.80
N ARG A 487 13.88 8.32 -8.04
CA ARG A 487 14.28 6.92 -8.03
C ARG A 487 14.10 6.28 -6.65
N LEU A 488 14.47 6.98 -5.59
CA LEU A 488 14.29 6.49 -4.21
C LEU A 488 12.79 6.35 -3.86
N VAL A 489 11.96 7.36 -4.19
CA VAL A 489 10.50 7.27 -3.99
C VAL A 489 9.92 6.04 -4.69
N ARG A 490 10.32 5.81 -5.95
CA ARG A 490 9.90 4.62 -6.72
C ARG A 490 10.39 3.32 -6.06
N GLN A 491 11.61 3.31 -5.54
CA GLN A 491 12.19 2.13 -4.87
C GLN A 491 11.47 1.79 -3.56
N TYR A 492 11.01 2.80 -2.82
CA TYR A 492 10.14 2.62 -1.65
C TYR A 492 8.67 2.32 -2.01
N GLY A 493 8.29 2.44 -3.28
CA GLY A 493 6.94 2.13 -3.77
C GLY A 493 5.88 3.17 -3.42
N ALA A 494 6.26 4.43 -3.21
CA ALA A 494 5.34 5.52 -2.91
C ALA A 494 4.90 6.28 -4.17
N ALA A 495 3.72 6.91 -4.11
CA ALA A 495 3.35 7.98 -5.02
C ALA A 495 4.04 9.30 -4.61
N VAL A 496 4.06 10.29 -5.50
CA VAL A 496 4.86 11.50 -5.27
C VAL A 496 4.11 12.78 -5.63
N ILE A 497 4.12 13.74 -4.72
CA ILE A 497 3.78 15.13 -5.05
C ILE A 497 5.01 15.81 -5.63
N VAL A 498 4.82 16.45 -6.77
CA VAL A 498 5.82 17.24 -7.49
C VAL A 498 5.40 18.70 -7.47
N MET A 499 6.12 19.50 -6.70
CA MET A 499 5.86 20.94 -6.68
C MET A 499 6.35 21.60 -7.97
N ALA A 500 5.56 22.53 -8.48
CA ALA A 500 5.98 23.43 -9.57
C ALA A 500 6.99 24.47 -9.06
N PHE A 501 8.21 24.00 -8.82
CA PHE A 501 9.33 24.74 -8.26
C PHE A 501 10.61 24.30 -8.97
N ASP A 502 11.26 25.20 -9.67
CA ASP A 502 12.52 24.95 -10.36
C ASP A 502 13.67 25.81 -9.79
N GLU A 503 14.79 25.85 -10.48
CA GLU A 503 16.00 26.56 -10.11
C GLU A 503 15.77 28.08 -9.98
N ASP A 504 14.77 28.63 -10.69
CA ASP A 504 14.41 30.05 -10.67
C ASP A 504 13.35 30.41 -9.62
N GLY A 505 12.79 29.42 -8.93
CA GLY A 505 11.81 29.62 -7.87
C GLY A 505 10.47 28.94 -8.10
N GLN A 506 9.51 29.21 -7.19
CA GLN A 506 8.15 28.69 -7.31
C GLN A 506 7.42 29.31 -8.51
N ALA A 507 6.66 28.48 -9.22
CA ALA A 507 5.82 28.94 -10.32
C ALA A 507 4.62 29.74 -9.78
N ASP A 508 4.53 30.98 -10.14
CA ASP A 508 3.45 31.92 -9.79
C ASP A 508 2.47 32.16 -10.94
N THR A 509 2.92 32.13 -12.20
CA THR A 509 2.11 32.31 -13.39
C THR A 509 1.68 30.99 -14.03
N TYR A 510 0.60 31.03 -14.81
CA TYR A 510 0.09 29.91 -15.58
C TYR A 510 1.18 29.24 -16.43
N GLU A 511 1.93 30.04 -17.19
CA GLU A 511 2.98 29.54 -18.10
C GLU A 511 4.06 28.76 -17.35
N ARG A 512 4.55 29.30 -16.23
CA ARG A 512 5.58 28.63 -15.43
C ARG A 512 5.06 27.35 -14.76
N LYS A 513 3.81 27.38 -14.28
CA LYS A 513 3.19 26.17 -13.71
C LYS A 513 3.13 25.02 -14.72
N VAL A 514 2.67 25.30 -15.94
CA VAL A 514 2.56 24.32 -17.02
C VAL A 514 3.95 23.87 -17.49
N GLU A 515 4.89 24.78 -17.65
CA GLU A 515 6.27 24.47 -18.10
C GLU A 515 6.99 23.54 -17.13
N ILE A 516 7.00 23.88 -15.82
CA ILE A 516 7.71 23.10 -14.80
C ILE A 516 7.06 21.72 -14.64
N CYS A 517 5.72 21.65 -14.58
CA CYS A 517 5.03 20.37 -14.49
C CYS A 517 5.29 19.48 -15.71
N SER A 518 5.29 20.05 -16.92
CA SER A 518 5.58 19.30 -18.15
C SER A 518 7.04 18.84 -18.23
N ARG A 519 8.00 19.65 -17.77
CA ARG A 519 9.41 19.27 -17.66
C ARG A 519 9.59 18.12 -16.65
N SER A 520 9.01 18.26 -15.47
CA SER A 520 9.05 17.25 -14.42
C SER A 520 8.42 15.93 -14.87
N TYR A 521 7.26 15.98 -15.54
CA TYR A 521 6.59 14.80 -16.07
C TYR A 521 7.47 14.00 -17.03
N ARG A 522 8.12 14.69 -17.99
CA ARG A 522 9.04 14.03 -18.95
C ARG A 522 10.22 13.37 -18.24
N ILE A 523 10.85 14.05 -17.30
CA ILE A 523 11.97 13.48 -16.53
C ILE A 523 11.52 12.24 -15.77
N LEU A 524 10.38 12.31 -15.09
CA LEU A 524 9.84 11.19 -14.31
C LEU A 524 9.49 9.98 -15.17
N THR A 525 8.78 10.18 -16.28
CA THR A 525 8.30 9.08 -17.12
C THR A 525 9.38 8.53 -18.05
N GLU A 526 10.19 9.40 -18.67
CA GLU A 526 11.15 8.98 -19.69
C GLU A 526 12.53 8.62 -19.13
N THR A 527 12.99 9.32 -18.05
CA THR A 527 14.32 9.09 -17.48
C THR A 527 14.31 8.19 -16.26
N VAL A 528 13.30 8.36 -15.36
CA VAL A 528 13.18 7.56 -14.15
C VAL A 528 12.33 6.32 -14.39
N GLY A 529 11.41 6.35 -15.35
CA GLY A 529 10.40 5.30 -15.56
C GLY A 529 9.38 5.26 -14.42
N PHE A 530 9.06 6.41 -13.83
CA PHE A 530 8.06 6.52 -12.77
C PHE A 530 6.66 6.28 -13.34
N PRO A 531 5.78 5.52 -12.67
CA PRO A 531 4.41 5.31 -13.13
C PRO A 531 3.66 6.64 -13.22
N PRO A 532 3.06 6.98 -14.37
CA PRO A 532 2.41 8.27 -14.54
C PRO A 532 1.19 8.46 -13.61
N GLU A 533 0.50 7.38 -13.26
CA GLU A 533 -0.63 7.37 -12.33
C GLU A 533 -0.22 7.63 -10.86
N ASP A 534 1.04 7.54 -10.52
CA ASP A 534 1.60 7.82 -9.20
C ASP A 534 2.22 9.23 -9.09
N ILE A 535 2.12 10.05 -10.16
CA ILE A 535 2.59 11.44 -10.20
C ILE A 535 1.44 12.37 -9.85
N ILE A 536 1.65 13.22 -8.84
CA ILE A 536 0.68 14.21 -8.36
C ILE A 536 1.35 15.58 -8.44
N PHE A 537 0.84 16.49 -9.27
CA PHE A 537 1.40 17.84 -9.35
C PHE A 537 0.77 18.77 -8.32
N ASP A 538 1.61 19.57 -7.65
CA ASP A 538 1.19 20.77 -6.91
C ASP A 538 1.68 22.01 -7.70
N PRO A 539 0.77 22.63 -8.50
CA PRO A 539 1.13 23.83 -9.26
C PRO A 539 1.25 25.09 -8.40
N ASN A 540 1.31 24.98 -7.10
CA ASN A 540 1.35 26.01 -6.07
C ASN A 540 0.07 26.88 -5.99
N ILE A 541 -0.61 26.77 -4.85
CA ILE A 541 -1.73 27.65 -4.49
C ILE A 541 -1.18 28.83 -3.69
N PHE A 542 -1.39 30.05 -4.19
CA PHE A 542 -1.01 31.29 -3.54
C PHE A 542 -2.21 32.05 -3.02
N ALA A 543 -1.96 32.96 -2.07
CA ALA A 543 -2.99 33.79 -1.46
C ALA A 543 -3.59 34.77 -2.46
N VAL A 544 -4.92 34.88 -2.43
CA VAL A 544 -5.67 35.90 -3.20
C VAL A 544 -6.07 37.06 -2.31
N ALA A 545 -6.56 38.13 -2.90
CA ALA A 545 -7.04 39.36 -2.21
C ALA A 545 -5.98 39.92 -1.23
N THR A 546 -4.72 39.95 -1.65
CA THR A 546 -3.60 40.49 -0.87
C THR A 546 -3.48 42.02 -0.96
N GLY A 547 -4.19 42.66 -1.88
CA GLY A 547 -4.02 44.07 -2.21
C GLY A 547 -2.85 44.37 -3.16
N ILE A 548 -2.17 43.33 -3.67
CA ILE A 548 -1.10 43.43 -4.66
C ILE A 548 -1.64 42.98 -6.00
N GLU A 549 -1.54 43.85 -7.03
CA GLU A 549 -2.15 43.63 -8.33
C GLU A 549 -1.65 42.39 -9.04
N GLU A 550 -0.35 42.06 -8.94
CA GLU A 550 0.28 40.86 -9.50
C GLU A 550 -0.30 39.58 -8.95
N HIS A 551 -0.89 39.61 -7.73
CA HIS A 551 -1.51 38.44 -7.08
C HIS A 551 -2.94 38.16 -7.50
N ASN A 552 -3.59 39.09 -8.20
CA ASN A 552 -5.01 38.96 -8.54
C ASN A 552 -5.31 37.75 -9.42
N ASN A 553 -4.33 37.27 -10.19
CA ASN A 553 -4.53 36.17 -11.12
C ASN A 553 -4.15 34.79 -10.57
N TYR A 554 -3.59 34.69 -9.36
CA TYR A 554 -3.05 33.46 -8.82
C TYR A 554 -4.01 32.28 -8.79
N ALA A 555 -5.29 32.53 -8.43
CA ALA A 555 -6.30 31.47 -8.42
C ALA A 555 -6.69 31.04 -9.85
N VAL A 556 -6.83 31.99 -10.77
CA VAL A 556 -7.11 31.72 -12.19
C VAL A 556 -5.96 30.91 -12.80
N ASP A 557 -4.71 31.34 -12.56
CA ASP A 557 -3.51 30.66 -13.08
C ASP A 557 -3.41 29.21 -12.58
N PHE A 558 -3.76 28.95 -11.31
CA PHE A 558 -3.81 27.58 -10.78
C PHE A 558 -4.90 26.75 -11.46
N ILE A 559 -6.12 27.30 -11.58
CA ILE A 559 -7.28 26.60 -12.17
C ILE A 559 -7.00 26.26 -13.65
N GLU A 560 -6.47 27.21 -14.43
CA GLU A 560 -6.18 26.96 -15.85
C GLU A 560 -4.95 26.06 -16.04
N ALA A 561 -3.93 26.15 -15.18
CA ALA A 561 -2.81 25.21 -15.18
C ALA A 561 -3.28 23.80 -14.85
N THR A 562 -4.16 23.64 -13.87
CA THR A 562 -4.80 22.34 -13.55
C THR A 562 -5.48 21.74 -14.78
N ARG A 563 -6.31 22.54 -15.47
CA ARG A 563 -6.99 22.12 -16.71
C ARG A 563 -6.01 21.64 -17.77
N THR A 564 -4.94 22.40 -17.98
CA THR A 564 -3.91 22.07 -18.97
C THR A 564 -3.12 20.83 -18.59
N ILE A 565 -2.72 20.67 -17.33
CA ILE A 565 -2.02 19.48 -16.82
C ILE A 565 -2.87 18.23 -17.08
N LYS A 566 -4.16 18.27 -16.71
CA LYS A 566 -5.08 17.13 -16.92
C LYS A 566 -5.28 16.78 -18.40
N GLN A 567 -5.17 17.73 -19.29
CA GLN A 567 -5.33 17.52 -20.74
C GLN A 567 -4.05 17.04 -21.43
N THR A 568 -2.89 17.41 -20.91
CA THR A 568 -1.59 17.23 -21.62
C THR A 568 -0.65 16.25 -20.97
N LEU A 569 -0.82 15.92 -19.68
CA LEU A 569 0.02 14.99 -18.93
C LEU A 569 -0.82 13.77 -18.50
N PRO A 570 -0.90 12.71 -19.35
CA PRO A 570 -1.80 11.58 -19.12
C PRO A 570 -1.58 10.91 -17.77
N HIS A 571 -2.67 10.57 -17.11
CA HIS A 571 -2.75 9.88 -15.82
C HIS A 571 -2.21 10.66 -14.61
N ALA A 572 -1.52 11.79 -14.81
CA ALA A 572 -1.07 12.63 -13.70
C ALA A 572 -2.25 13.27 -12.97
N MET A 573 -2.11 13.38 -11.65
CA MET A 573 -3.08 14.02 -10.78
C MET A 573 -2.65 15.42 -10.37
N VAL A 574 -3.59 16.21 -9.85
CA VAL A 574 -3.32 17.55 -9.33
C VAL A 574 -3.79 17.67 -7.89
N SER A 575 -2.92 18.23 -7.04
CA SER A 575 -3.13 18.51 -5.63
C SER A 575 -2.79 19.96 -5.30
N GLY A 576 -2.97 20.35 -4.05
CA GLY A 576 -2.48 21.62 -3.51
C GLY A 576 -2.92 21.88 -2.08
N GLY A 577 -2.17 22.71 -1.37
CA GLY A 577 -2.49 23.19 -0.02
C GLY A 577 -3.57 24.26 -0.07
N VAL A 578 -4.83 23.86 0.05
CA VAL A 578 -5.99 24.76 -0.15
C VAL A 578 -6.02 25.92 0.85
N SER A 579 -5.57 25.71 2.08
CA SER A 579 -5.52 26.76 3.10
C SER A 579 -4.68 27.98 2.71
N ASN A 580 -3.75 27.84 1.75
CA ASN A 580 -2.89 28.92 1.27
C ASN A 580 -3.69 30.00 0.53
N VAL A 581 -4.76 29.64 -0.22
CA VAL A 581 -5.54 30.59 -1.02
C VAL A 581 -6.15 31.73 -0.18
N SER A 582 -6.46 31.44 1.10
CA SER A 582 -7.11 32.35 2.02
C SER A 582 -6.18 32.99 3.07
N PHE A 583 -4.87 32.90 2.86
CA PHE A 583 -3.88 33.36 3.85
C PHE A 583 -4.03 34.85 4.22
N SER A 584 -4.47 35.70 3.27
CA SER A 584 -4.76 37.12 3.47
C SER A 584 -5.88 37.38 4.49
N PHE A 585 -6.75 36.40 4.75
CA PHE A 585 -7.84 36.50 5.73
C PHE A 585 -7.59 35.70 7.01
N ARG A 586 -6.34 35.50 7.37
CA ARG A 586 -5.99 34.78 8.61
C ARG A 586 -6.62 35.46 9.82
N GLY A 587 -7.39 34.69 10.60
CA GLY A 587 -8.18 35.21 11.74
C GLY A 587 -9.67 35.48 11.43
N ASN A 588 -10.09 35.37 10.18
CA ASN A 588 -11.51 35.46 9.78
C ASN A 588 -11.96 34.11 9.16
N ASN A 589 -12.34 33.16 10.00
CA ASN A 589 -12.66 31.81 9.55
C ASN A 589 -13.84 31.74 8.57
N PRO A 590 -14.96 32.43 8.75
CA PRO A 590 -16.07 32.38 7.80
C PRO A 590 -15.67 32.81 6.39
N VAL A 591 -14.88 33.89 6.25
CA VAL A 591 -14.38 34.34 4.95
C VAL A 591 -13.40 33.35 4.35
N ARG A 592 -12.51 32.74 5.19
CA ARG A 592 -11.59 31.72 4.73
C ARG A 592 -12.32 30.49 4.20
N GLU A 593 -13.32 30.01 4.92
CA GLU A 593 -14.15 28.87 4.50
C GLU A 593 -14.87 29.15 3.18
N ALA A 594 -15.40 30.36 3.01
CA ALA A 594 -16.01 30.78 1.75
C ALA A 594 -14.99 30.78 0.59
N ILE A 595 -13.77 31.29 0.81
CA ILE A 595 -12.69 31.28 -0.19
C ILE A 595 -12.32 29.86 -0.56
N HIS A 596 -12.15 28.96 0.42
CA HIS A 596 -11.86 27.54 0.17
C HIS A 596 -12.94 26.88 -0.66
N SER A 597 -14.21 27.09 -0.29
CA SER A 597 -15.36 26.49 -0.95
C SER A 597 -15.49 26.93 -2.40
N VAL A 598 -15.39 28.23 -2.67
CA VAL A 598 -15.47 28.79 -4.03
C VAL A 598 -14.26 28.35 -4.88
N PHE A 599 -13.06 28.41 -4.30
CA PHE A 599 -11.84 27.96 -5.00
C PHE A 599 -11.95 26.50 -5.41
N LEU A 600 -12.29 25.61 -4.47
CA LEU A 600 -12.43 24.18 -4.73
C LEU A 600 -13.50 23.88 -5.78
N TYR A 601 -14.63 24.60 -5.75
CA TYR A 601 -15.68 24.44 -6.75
C TYR A 601 -15.15 24.63 -8.19
N HIS A 602 -14.30 25.62 -8.42
CA HIS A 602 -13.69 25.87 -9.73
C HIS A 602 -12.52 24.96 -10.03
N ALA A 603 -11.66 24.69 -9.06
CA ALA A 603 -10.47 23.86 -9.23
C ALA A 603 -10.85 22.38 -9.51
N ILE A 604 -11.83 21.82 -8.81
CA ILE A 604 -12.35 20.47 -9.05
C ILE A 604 -12.97 20.36 -10.44
N LYS A 605 -13.74 21.36 -10.87
CA LYS A 605 -14.28 21.43 -12.24
C LYS A 605 -13.18 21.51 -13.32
N ALA A 606 -12.02 22.04 -12.98
CA ALA A 606 -10.86 22.07 -13.87
C ALA A 606 -10.08 20.73 -13.87
N GLY A 607 -10.37 19.84 -12.91
CA GLY A 607 -9.77 18.52 -12.81
C GLY A 607 -8.81 18.34 -11.63
N MET A 608 -8.88 19.18 -10.59
CA MET A 608 -8.13 18.97 -9.35
C MET A 608 -8.61 17.69 -8.67
N ASP A 609 -7.72 16.75 -8.42
CA ASP A 609 -8.05 15.40 -7.94
C ASP A 609 -8.10 15.33 -6.42
N MET A 610 -7.23 16.08 -5.73
CA MET A 610 -7.14 16.08 -4.27
C MET A 610 -6.73 17.44 -3.72
N GLY A 611 -6.95 17.64 -2.42
CA GLY A 611 -6.54 18.85 -1.73
C GLY A 611 -6.17 18.60 -0.29
N ILE A 612 -5.14 19.29 0.17
CA ILE A 612 -4.75 19.31 1.58
C ILE A 612 -5.64 20.35 2.27
N VAL A 613 -6.54 19.86 3.12
CA VAL A 613 -7.66 20.63 3.66
C VAL A 613 -7.90 20.29 5.14
N ASN A 614 -8.57 21.20 5.85
CA ASN A 614 -9.20 20.86 7.12
C ASN A 614 -10.54 20.17 6.85
N ALA A 615 -10.56 18.85 6.85
CA ALA A 615 -11.70 18.02 6.49
C ALA A 615 -12.99 18.37 7.31
N GLY A 616 -12.84 18.86 8.54
CA GLY A 616 -13.96 19.22 9.42
C GLY A 616 -14.54 20.62 9.18
N GLN A 617 -13.97 21.43 8.27
CA GLN A 617 -14.31 22.85 8.12
C GLN A 617 -14.52 23.30 6.66
N LEU A 618 -15.01 22.42 5.78
CA LEU A 618 -15.39 22.80 4.43
C LEU A 618 -16.87 23.23 4.40
N ALA A 619 -17.12 24.49 4.04
CA ALA A 619 -18.48 25.00 3.81
C ALA A 619 -19.04 24.48 2.48
N VAL A 620 -20.36 24.30 2.42
CA VAL A 620 -21.04 23.99 1.15
C VAL A 620 -21.16 25.25 0.32
N TYR A 621 -20.81 25.19 -0.95
CA TYR A 621 -20.84 26.35 -1.86
C TYR A 621 -22.20 27.06 -1.89
N ASP A 622 -23.30 26.30 -1.97
CA ASP A 622 -24.67 26.86 -2.03
C ASP A 622 -25.17 27.40 -0.68
N ASP A 623 -24.56 26.99 0.42
CA ASP A 623 -24.93 27.47 1.76
C ASP A 623 -24.24 28.79 2.14
N LEU A 624 -23.28 29.24 1.32
CA LEU A 624 -22.60 30.50 1.55
C LEU A 624 -23.59 31.66 1.40
N PRO A 625 -23.52 32.70 2.28
CA PRO A 625 -24.27 33.92 2.08
C PRO A 625 -24.00 34.49 0.69
N GLU A 626 -25.05 34.79 -0.07
CA GLU A 626 -24.95 35.20 -1.47
C GLU A 626 -23.99 36.39 -1.69
N GLU A 627 -24.07 37.43 -0.83
CA GLU A 627 -23.18 38.59 -0.90
C GLU A 627 -21.70 38.18 -0.74
N LEU A 628 -21.41 37.27 0.20
CA LEU A 628 -20.04 36.80 0.45
C LEU A 628 -19.57 35.87 -0.68
N ARG A 629 -20.41 34.94 -1.11
CA ARG A 629 -20.11 34.02 -2.22
C ARG A 629 -19.76 34.79 -3.48
N ASP A 630 -20.62 35.77 -3.88
CA ASP A 630 -20.44 36.55 -5.10
C ASP A 630 -19.17 37.43 -5.03
N ALA A 631 -18.85 37.99 -3.87
CA ALA A 631 -17.63 38.77 -3.71
C ALA A 631 -16.37 37.85 -3.77
N VAL A 632 -16.43 36.65 -3.19
CA VAL A 632 -15.35 35.66 -3.29
C VAL A 632 -15.19 35.13 -4.72
N GLU A 633 -16.31 34.87 -5.42
CA GLU A 633 -16.33 34.49 -6.84
C GLU A 633 -15.59 35.51 -7.72
N ASP A 634 -15.89 36.82 -7.51
CA ASP A 634 -15.24 37.87 -8.26
C ASP A 634 -13.73 37.92 -8.04
N VAL A 635 -13.27 37.63 -6.81
CA VAL A 635 -11.84 37.54 -6.47
C VAL A 635 -11.20 36.29 -7.09
N ILE A 636 -11.79 35.09 -6.90
CA ILE A 636 -11.23 33.85 -7.39
C ILE A 636 -11.11 33.82 -8.91
N GLN A 637 -12.08 34.43 -9.60
CA GLN A 637 -12.06 34.49 -11.06
C GLN A 637 -11.44 35.79 -11.62
N ASN A 638 -10.93 36.68 -10.75
CA ASN A 638 -10.36 37.97 -11.13
C ASN A 638 -11.28 38.74 -12.11
N LYS A 639 -12.59 38.84 -11.81
CA LYS A 639 -13.59 39.37 -12.75
C LYS A 639 -13.47 40.84 -13.00
N ASN A 640 -13.00 41.60 -12.02
CA ASN A 640 -12.84 43.08 -12.12
C ASN A 640 -11.75 43.55 -11.12
N ALA A 641 -11.28 44.77 -11.34
CA ALA A 641 -10.20 45.36 -10.54
C ALA A 641 -10.60 45.68 -9.09
N GLU A 642 -11.90 45.87 -8.83
CA GLU A 642 -12.45 46.25 -7.52
C GLU A 642 -12.84 45.01 -6.68
N ALA A 643 -12.67 43.78 -7.19
CA ALA A 643 -13.09 42.54 -6.52
C ALA A 643 -12.45 42.40 -5.13
N THR A 644 -11.17 42.67 -5.01
CA THR A 644 -10.44 42.61 -3.73
C THR A 644 -10.96 43.66 -2.75
N ASP A 645 -11.15 44.90 -3.18
CA ASP A 645 -11.61 45.97 -2.33
C ASP A 645 -13.02 45.68 -1.81
N ARG A 646 -13.91 45.18 -2.69
CA ARG A 646 -15.26 44.75 -2.31
C ARG A 646 -15.25 43.66 -1.25
N LEU A 647 -14.41 42.63 -1.41
CA LEU A 647 -14.30 41.56 -0.43
C LEU A 647 -13.75 42.09 0.91
N LEU A 648 -12.77 42.97 0.88
CA LEU A 648 -12.20 43.58 2.09
C LEU A 648 -13.23 44.48 2.82
N GLU A 649 -14.12 45.14 2.10
CA GLU A 649 -15.20 45.98 2.69
C GLU A 649 -16.26 45.14 3.45
N ILE A 650 -16.61 43.96 2.90
CA ILE A 650 -17.66 43.13 3.50
C ILE A 650 -17.11 42.14 4.53
N ALA A 651 -15.84 41.74 4.43
CA ALA A 651 -15.22 40.74 5.31
C ALA A 651 -15.37 41.03 6.82
N PRO A 652 -15.28 42.28 7.31
CA PRO A 652 -15.49 42.58 8.73
C PRO A 652 -16.90 42.26 9.24
N ARG A 653 -17.90 42.14 8.38
CA ARG A 653 -19.28 41.78 8.77
C ARG A 653 -19.40 40.30 9.13
N TYR A 654 -18.44 39.49 8.74
CA TYR A 654 -18.38 38.04 8.95
C TYR A 654 -17.33 37.64 9.99
N VAL A 655 -16.71 38.61 10.72
CA VAL A 655 -15.81 38.30 11.83
C VAL A 655 -16.64 37.79 13.00
N GLY A 656 -16.53 36.51 13.33
CA GLY A 656 -17.01 36.00 14.61
C GLY A 656 -16.09 36.49 15.72
N ASP A 657 -16.65 37.05 16.78
CA ASP A 657 -15.90 37.31 18.02
C ASP A 657 -15.21 36.02 18.47
N GLY A 658 -13.91 36.06 18.79
CA GLY A 658 -13.10 34.90 19.21
C GLY A 658 -13.48 34.31 20.59
N LYS A 659 -14.60 34.68 21.16
CA LYS A 659 -15.49 33.85 21.95
C LYS A 659 -16.45 33.23 20.94
N ALA A 660 -16.54 31.87 20.95
CA ALA A 660 -17.64 31.22 20.29
C ALA A 660 -18.87 32.13 20.39
N ALA A 661 -19.16 32.89 19.32
CA ALA A 661 -20.51 33.23 19.09
C ALA A 661 -21.17 31.86 19.03
N GLU A 662 -21.91 31.47 20.06
CA GLU A 662 -23.12 30.76 19.84
C GLU A 662 -23.65 31.44 18.59
N SER A 663 -23.46 30.81 17.41
CA SER A 663 -24.31 31.12 16.27
C SER A 663 -25.66 31.02 16.92
N GLN A 664 -26.43 32.10 16.95
CA GLN A 664 -27.85 31.94 17.10
C GLN A 664 -28.21 31.00 15.96
N GLN A 665 -28.20 29.69 16.31
CA GLN A 665 -28.63 28.65 15.39
C GLN A 665 -30.00 29.14 14.94
N ASP A 666 -30.13 29.38 13.66
CA ASP A 666 -31.45 29.62 13.12
C ASP A 666 -32.25 28.36 13.40
N LEU A 667 -33.00 28.40 14.52
CA LEU A 667 -33.85 27.30 14.96
C LEU A 667 -35.22 27.34 14.31
N SER A 668 -35.45 28.21 13.32
CA SER A 668 -36.73 28.28 12.60
C SER A 668 -37.14 26.95 11.95
N TRP A 669 -36.14 26.12 11.55
CA TRP A 669 -36.37 24.76 11.05
C TRP A 669 -36.96 23.81 12.11
N ARG A 670 -36.81 24.11 13.40
CA ARG A 670 -37.42 23.31 14.49
C ARG A 670 -38.96 23.43 14.53
N GLU A 671 -39.55 24.41 13.88
CA GLU A 671 -40.98 24.58 13.75
C GLU A 671 -41.61 23.68 12.67
N GLN A 672 -40.77 23.02 11.85
CA GLN A 672 -41.20 22.11 10.79
C GLN A 672 -41.66 20.76 11.35
N PRO A 673 -42.45 19.97 10.58
CA PRO A 673 -42.76 18.58 10.93
C PRO A 673 -41.52 17.74 11.18
N VAL A 674 -41.59 16.74 12.06
CA VAL A 674 -40.43 15.96 12.48
C VAL A 674 -39.67 15.32 11.33
N ASN A 675 -40.36 14.86 10.28
CA ASN A 675 -39.70 14.27 9.11
C ASN A 675 -38.84 15.28 8.34
N GLU A 676 -39.33 16.54 8.22
CA GLU A 676 -38.59 17.61 7.61
C GLU A 676 -37.41 18.06 8.49
N ARG A 677 -37.60 18.04 9.83
CA ARG A 677 -36.54 18.33 10.79
C ARG A 677 -35.41 17.30 10.69
N LEU A 678 -35.74 16.00 10.63
CA LEU A 678 -34.76 14.94 10.48
C LEU A 678 -33.99 15.06 9.16
N ALA A 679 -34.67 15.27 8.04
CA ALA A 679 -34.02 15.48 6.74
C ALA A 679 -33.12 16.71 6.76
N HIS A 680 -33.57 17.82 7.33
CA HIS A 680 -32.75 19.04 7.48
C HIS A 680 -31.54 18.84 8.36
N ALA A 681 -31.72 18.22 9.54
CA ALA A 681 -30.63 17.94 10.46
C ALA A 681 -29.56 17.05 9.83
N LEU A 682 -29.99 16.02 9.09
CA LEU A 682 -29.08 15.13 8.36
C LEU A 682 -28.32 15.89 7.27
N VAL A 683 -28.98 16.66 6.42
CA VAL A 683 -28.33 17.46 5.35
C VAL A 683 -27.31 18.43 5.92
N LYS A 684 -27.58 19.03 7.08
CA LYS A 684 -26.70 20.01 7.74
C LYS A 684 -25.69 19.37 8.71
N GLY A 685 -25.80 18.07 8.97
CA GLY A 685 -24.96 17.36 9.94
C GLY A 685 -25.14 17.85 11.38
N ILE A 686 -26.39 18.18 11.77
CA ILE A 686 -26.76 18.62 13.12
C ILE A 686 -27.16 17.40 13.95
N THR A 687 -26.45 17.15 15.05
CA THR A 687 -26.70 15.99 15.93
C THR A 687 -27.42 16.32 17.24
N ASP A 688 -27.54 17.60 17.59
CA ASP A 688 -28.02 18.06 18.90
C ASP A 688 -29.43 17.59 19.25
N PHE A 689 -30.27 17.28 18.24
CA PHE A 689 -31.68 16.89 18.40
C PHE A 689 -31.96 15.47 17.91
N ILE A 690 -30.95 14.66 17.63
CA ILE A 690 -31.10 13.38 16.93
C ILE A 690 -31.95 12.38 17.72
N ASP A 691 -31.73 12.27 19.02
CA ASP A 691 -32.48 11.34 19.88
C ASP A 691 -33.96 11.74 19.98
N GLU A 692 -34.21 13.04 20.18
CA GLU A 692 -35.55 13.59 20.35
C GLU A 692 -36.39 13.44 19.06
N ASP A 693 -35.83 13.89 17.92
CA ASP A 693 -36.53 13.88 16.64
C ASP A 693 -36.70 12.47 16.09
N THR A 694 -35.73 11.58 16.29
CA THR A 694 -35.83 10.18 15.87
C THR A 694 -36.89 9.45 16.67
N GLU A 695 -36.97 9.67 17.99
CA GLU A 695 -37.99 9.04 18.83
C GLU A 695 -39.39 9.58 18.48
N GLU A 696 -39.56 10.88 18.24
CA GLU A 696 -40.84 11.45 17.79
C GLU A 696 -41.27 10.86 16.44
N ALA A 697 -40.36 10.76 15.46
CA ALA A 697 -40.68 10.14 14.17
C ALA A 697 -41.02 8.66 14.29
N ARG A 698 -40.35 7.93 15.18
CA ARG A 698 -40.66 6.52 15.46
C ARG A 698 -42.06 6.32 16.04
N GLN A 699 -42.45 7.19 16.97
CA GLN A 699 -43.76 7.18 17.57
C GLN A 699 -44.85 7.51 16.53
N GLN A 700 -44.68 8.54 15.73
CA GLN A 700 -45.57 8.90 14.63
C GLN A 700 -45.73 7.76 13.60
N ALA A 701 -44.62 7.09 13.26
CA ALA A 701 -44.66 5.93 12.37
C ALA A 701 -45.51 4.78 12.99
N ALA A 702 -45.34 4.51 14.27
CA ALA A 702 -46.10 3.48 14.97
C ALA A 702 -47.61 3.81 15.04
N ASP A 703 -47.96 5.07 15.35
CA ASP A 703 -49.36 5.54 15.43
C ASP A 703 -50.08 5.45 14.07
N ASN A 704 -49.32 5.54 12.97
CA ASN A 704 -49.80 5.36 11.60
C ASN A 704 -49.74 3.91 11.10
N GLY A 705 -49.50 2.94 12.00
CA GLY A 705 -49.41 1.51 11.67
C GLY A 705 -48.11 1.11 10.93
N GLY A 706 -47.10 1.94 10.96
CA GLY A 706 -45.79 1.71 10.38
C GLY A 706 -44.82 0.99 11.33
N ARG A 707 -43.60 0.74 10.84
CA ARG A 707 -42.51 0.11 11.58
C ARG A 707 -41.40 1.14 11.83
N PRO A 708 -40.52 0.95 12.86
CA PRO A 708 -39.38 1.80 13.11
C PRO A 708 -38.49 2.02 11.87
N LEU A 709 -38.38 1.03 11.00
CA LEU A 709 -37.62 1.08 9.75
C LEU A 709 -38.09 2.22 8.80
N HIS A 710 -39.37 2.61 8.88
CA HIS A 710 -39.89 3.71 8.04
C HIS A 710 -39.29 5.08 8.37
N VAL A 711 -38.65 5.25 9.54
CA VAL A 711 -37.87 6.48 9.83
C VAL A 711 -36.62 6.52 8.99
N ILE A 712 -35.97 5.36 8.79
CA ILE A 712 -34.78 5.24 7.94
C ILE A 712 -35.18 5.35 6.46
N GLU A 713 -36.17 4.55 6.02
CA GLU A 713 -36.65 4.47 4.62
C GLU A 713 -37.35 5.75 4.13
N GLY A 714 -37.80 6.63 5.04
CA GLY A 714 -38.43 7.91 4.76
C GLY A 714 -37.47 9.08 5.00
N PRO A 715 -37.65 9.85 6.10
CA PRO A 715 -36.98 11.14 6.29
C PRO A 715 -35.44 11.08 6.23
N LEU A 716 -34.80 10.01 6.71
CA LEU A 716 -33.37 9.89 6.65
C LEU A 716 -32.87 9.60 5.21
N MET A 717 -33.56 8.73 4.48
CA MET A 717 -33.24 8.48 3.07
C MET A 717 -33.56 9.71 2.19
N ASP A 718 -34.63 10.44 2.50
CA ASP A 718 -34.92 11.71 1.79
C ASP A 718 -33.80 12.73 1.99
N GLY A 719 -33.30 12.86 3.23
CA GLY A 719 -32.13 13.68 3.53
C GLY A 719 -30.88 13.22 2.80
N MET A 720 -30.61 11.91 2.79
CA MET A 720 -29.44 11.35 2.08
C MET A 720 -29.54 11.50 0.56
N ASN A 721 -30.73 11.46 -0.03
CA ASN A 721 -30.93 11.74 -1.45
C ASN A 721 -30.55 13.20 -1.79
N ILE A 722 -30.96 14.15 -0.93
CA ILE A 722 -30.55 15.56 -1.08
C ILE A 722 -29.02 15.70 -0.97
N VAL A 723 -28.40 15.03 0.00
CA VAL A 723 -26.94 14.99 0.15
C VAL A 723 -26.27 14.43 -1.11
N GLY A 724 -26.82 13.33 -1.65
CA GLY A 724 -26.35 12.71 -2.89
C GLY A 724 -26.44 13.65 -4.10
N ASP A 725 -27.54 14.37 -4.25
CA ASP A 725 -27.74 15.35 -5.33
C ASP A 725 -26.77 16.53 -5.20
N LEU A 726 -26.57 17.04 -3.99
CA LEU A 726 -25.63 18.13 -3.72
C LEU A 726 -24.18 17.69 -3.99
N PHE A 727 -23.86 16.46 -3.60
CA PHE A 727 -22.55 15.88 -3.82
C PHE A 727 -22.29 15.63 -5.33
N GLY A 728 -23.24 15.01 -6.03
CA GLY A 728 -23.17 14.80 -7.47
C GLY A 728 -23.10 16.09 -8.30
N ALA A 729 -23.68 17.19 -7.78
CA ALA A 729 -23.57 18.52 -8.38
C ALA A 729 -22.26 19.26 -8.03
N GLY A 730 -21.37 18.65 -7.23
CA GLY A 730 -20.14 19.29 -6.75
C GLY A 730 -20.36 20.44 -5.79
N LYS A 731 -21.51 20.47 -5.10
CA LYS A 731 -21.92 21.50 -4.15
C LYS A 731 -21.73 21.10 -2.70
N MET A 732 -21.46 19.84 -2.46
CA MET A 732 -21.13 19.25 -1.17
C MET A 732 -19.88 18.40 -1.32
N PHE A 733 -19.00 18.42 -0.33
CA PHE A 733 -17.75 17.64 -0.34
C PHE A 733 -17.82 16.43 0.58
N LEU A 734 -16.94 15.45 0.38
CA LEU A 734 -16.98 14.17 1.10
C LEU A 734 -17.03 14.34 2.64
N PRO A 735 -16.28 15.23 3.30
CA PRO A 735 -16.39 15.42 4.75
C PRO A 735 -17.80 15.78 5.23
N GLN A 736 -18.51 16.58 4.42
CA GLN A 736 -19.89 16.96 4.73
C GLN A 736 -20.84 15.80 4.55
N VAL A 737 -20.65 14.98 3.50
CA VAL A 737 -21.41 13.75 3.29
C VAL A 737 -21.20 12.77 4.46
N VAL A 738 -19.95 12.58 4.91
CA VAL A 738 -19.61 11.75 6.06
C VAL A 738 -20.27 12.28 7.35
N LYS A 739 -20.23 13.60 7.55
CA LYS A 739 -20.91 14.23 8.69
C LYS A 739 -22.42 14.05 8.65
N SER A 740 -23.02 14.09 7.47
CA SER A 740 -24.45 13.86 7.27
C SER A 740 -24.83 12.40 7.46
N ALA A 741 -23.97 11.46 7.10
CA ALA A 741 -24.22 10.01 7.21
C ALA A 741 -23.99 9.46 8.64
N ARG A 742 -23.23 10.15 9.47
CA ARG A 742 -23.05 9.84 10.90
C ARG A 742 -24.31 10.06 11.71
#